data_0a2e464d373840d9789111ed3f31246e
#
_entry.id   0a2e464d373840d9789111ed3f31246e
#
_cell.length_a   1.000
_cell.length_b   1.000
_cell.length_c   1.000
_cell.angle_alpha   90.00
_cell.angle_beta   90.00
_cell.angle_gamma   90.00
#
_symmetry.space_group_name_H-M   'P 1'
#
loop_
_entity.id
_entity.type
_entity.pdbx_description
1 polymer ?
#
loop_
_entity_poly.entity_id
_entity_poly.type
_entity_poly.pdbx_seq_one_letter_code
_entity_poly.pdbx_strand_id
1 'polypeptide(L)'
;MKTKEISLKHKIVYGIIVLLVTMLLLLNNEGGQPLEYTGSELQHSVGLIDSENSLVIRESVARTGCIANTPQYVMNKGTYTVSMDYKVDCDGSVLELWEQGSKIAAWPVPTGQQKMSVDFTLSKDVKQLQFKTNYSGQGELTIKKFTLAPKGMFYSDTYFFVVLFAVINVVGCLYVRNGRKWLTQEQLVDYSIILGVALLATSPMMQTYLYNGDDLCYHLARLEGLKDGILDGQIPVNILPDGLKNHGYLNAMYPYLFLYIGAFLRICRVSLALSYKVLIFLANLGAAVSAYVAVKSMVQSRRSVILAVVLYTLMPYRFTNIFSRGDLGEILALVFWPFVIAGLYHVILGDRRKWYFLVIGFSGALQSHILSAAFVAVICVITALVYVGRIIRDKRYLEIGKAAGLSMLLNMWYLVPFMTYYYMEDICKDSLRWSSYFEQSINLSNLIQSLSLYNKQYFSLGLALLGCLGIGVIYLLCEHRSQKEDLDGYLLYLLVMGCILAFMTTGYFPNRTLLANSLFENIATMIQFPWRFLGPACACMMFVGVIGLSRSDILKPFRNIIFALLIGLNLLVIVSVPTDNNHMPYDNPEAVASKGHESKLAANIGLFYPHEWRLDGASDERLTSSVISSDMNNITVYDYQKKGTKAVISYSATSDRGYIELPMLSYLGYRAYDENGQKVEIRRGDAARIRLAVTGDGIEHHIYVRYGPVPAFVIANVISALTIAGCIWYRYRYRRKKNASSDSMREEVKDAVVLQQS
;
A
#
# COMPACT_ATOMS: atom_id res chain seq x y z
N MET A 1 -1.93 -0.60 47.11
CA MET A 1 -0.79 0.01 46.38
C MET A 1 -1.15 1.45 46.07
N LYS A 2 -0.47 2.42 46.70
CA LYS A 2 -0.65 3.86 46.37
C LYS A 2 -0.30 4.09 44.92
N THR A 3 -1.24 4.62 44.13
CA THR A 3 -1.00 5.10 42.77
C THR A 3 0.11 6.14 42.86
N LYS A 4 1.32 5.85 42.36
CA LYS A 4 2.35 6.87 42.20
C LYS A 4 1.79 7.94 41.29
N GLU A 5 1.55 9.14 41.81
CA GLU A 5 1.17 10.29 41.00
C GLU A 5 2.22 10.50 39.90
N ILE A 6 1.75 10.74 38.67
CA ILE A 6 2.62 11.10 37.56
C ILE A 6 3.38 12.37 37.98
N SER A 7 4.70 12.32 38.00
CA SER A 7 5.50 13.50 38.35
C SER A 7 5.18 14.63 37.37
N LEU A 8 5.20 15.85 37.86
CA LEU A 8 4.95 17.08 37.05
C LEU A 8 5.82 17.08 35.77
N LYS A 9 7.06 16.61 35.89
CA LYS A 9 7.99 16.48 34.77
C LYS A 9 7.43 15.60 33.64
N HIS A 10 6.83 14.46 33.94
CA HIS A 10 6.23 13.59 32.93
C HIS A 10 4.98 14.19 32.30
N LYS A 11 4.16 14.91 33.06
CA LYS A 11 2.99 15.63 32.54
C LYS A 11 3.40 16.73 31.56
N ILE A 12 4.45 17.47 31.88
CA ILE A 12 5.00 18.54 31.03
C ILE A 12 5.56 17.94 29.72
N VAL A 13 6.42 16.91 29.80
CA VAL A 13 6.99 16.24 28.62
C VAL A 13 5.89 15.67 27.72
N TYR A 14 4.89 15.03 28.28
CA TYR A 14 3.75 14.53 27.53
C TYR A 14 2.97 15.66 26.85
N GLY A 15 2.68 16.75 27.56
CA GLY A 15 2.00 17.91 27.00
C GLY A 15 2.77 18.56 25.84
N ILE A 16 4.10 18.63 25.96
CA ILE A 16 4.98 19.14 24.90
C ILE A 16 4.92 18.22 23.66
N ILE A 17 5.00 16.89 23.84
CA ILE A 17 4.91 15.93 22.73
C ILE A 17 3.58 16.06 22.00
N VAL A 18 2.46 16.09 22.75
CA VAL A 18 1.12 16.26 22.14
C VAL A 18 1.02 17.58 21.38
N LEU A 19 1.53 18.67 21.95
CA LEU A 19 1.52 19.98 21.30
C LEU A 19 2.37 19.99 20.02
N LEU A 20 3.59 19.43 20.07
CA LEU A 20 4.48 19.35 18.91
C LEU A 20 3.88 18.50 17.78
N VAL A 21 3.31 17.34 18.11
CA VAL A 21 2.64 16.49 17.12
C VAL A 21 1.46 17.21 16.49
N THR A 22 0.62 17.84 17.28
CA THR A 22 -0.53 18.61 16.78
C THR A 22 -0.07 19.76 15.89
N MET A 23 0.96 20.50 16.33
CA MET A 23 1.53 21.60 15.54
C MET A 23 2.09 21.14 14.20
N LEU A 24 2.85 20.05 14.18
CA LEU A 24 3.41 19.49 12.95
C LEU A 24 2.32 18.95 12.01
N LEU A 25 1.27 18.33 12.55
CA LEU A 25 0.11 17.90 11.75
C LEU A 25 -0.59 19.10 11.09
N LEU A 26 -0.74 20.20 11.82
CA LEU A 26 -1.40 21.41 11.30
C LEU A 26 -0.52 22.19 10.33
N LEU A 27 0.79 22.27 10.58
CA LEU A 27 1.73 22.99 9.71
C LEU A 27 1.96 22.32 8.37
N ASN A 28 1.81 21.01 8.29
CA ASN A 28 1.91 20.25 7.04
C ASN A 28 0.60 20.21 6.25
N ASN A 29 -0.38 21.00 6.62
CA ASN A 29 -1.66 21.02 5.93
C ASN A 29 -1.69 22.15 4.92
N GLU A 30 -1.54 21.83 3.65
CA GLU A 30 -1.80 22.75 2.53
C GLU A 30 -3.26 22.60 2.10
N GLY A 31 -3.95 23.72 1.90
CA GLY A 31 -5.32 23.73 1.36
C GLY A 31 -5.36 23.14 -0.04
N GLY A 32 -6.49 22.60 -0.46
CA GLY A 32 -6.71 22.12 -1.83
C GLY A 32 -6.40 23.19 -2.85
N GLN A 33 -5.49 22.88 -3.78
CA GLN A 33 -5.15 23.81 -4.84
C GLN A 33 -6.12 23.64 -6.02
N PRO A 34 -6.62 24.73 -6.61
CA PRO A 34 -7.44 24.64 -7.79
C PRO A 34 -6.64 24.05 -8.96
N LEU A 35 -7.28 23.20 -9.74
CA LEU A 35 -6.76 22.79 -11.05
C LEU A 35 -7.01 23.92 -12.04
N GLU A 36 -5.96 24.39 -12.67
CA GLU A 36 -6.02 25.48 -13.63
C GLU A 36 -5.48 25.02 -14.98
N TYR A 37 -6.18 25.38 -16.04
CA TYR A 37 -5.80 25.13 -17.42
C TYR A 37 -5.91 26.40 -18.22
N THR A 38 -4.90 26.72 -19.02
CA THR A 38 -5.01 27.72 -20.08
C THR A 38 -5.83 27.15 -21.24
N GLY A 39 -6.35 28.01 -22.13
CA GLY A 39 -7.10 27.54 -23.27
C GLY A 39 -6.33 26.54 -24.16
N SER A 40 -5.01 26.73 -24.28
CA SER A 40 -4.12 25.84 -25.03
C SER A 40 -3.92 24.46 -24.42
N GLU A 41 -4.15 24.31 -23.11
CA GLU A 41 -4.00 23.03 -22.38
C GLU A 41 -5.28 22.18 -22.38
N LEU A 42 -6.42 22.75 -22.81
CA LEU A 42 -7.65 21.98 -22.97
C LEU A 42 -7.53 21.04 -24.19
N GLN A 43 -8.12 19.87 -24.11
CA GLN A 43 -8.21 18.96 -25.26
C GLN A 43 -9.17 19.55 -26.28
N HIS A 44 -8.69 19.92 -27.46
CA HIS A 44 -9.47 20.51 -28.51
C HIS A 44 -9.14 19.91 -29.88
N SER A 45 -10.13 19.83 -30.74
CA SER A 45 -9.98 19.34 -32.11
C SER A 45 -10.03 20.46 -33.15
N VAL A 46 -10.52 21.63 -32.76
CA VAL A 46 -10.69 22.83 -33.58
C VAL A 46 -10.33 24.07 -32.79
N GLY A 47 -10.03 25.15 -33.45
CA GLY A 47 -9.65 26.42 -32.84
C GLY A 47 -8.19 26.78 -33.08
N LEU A 48 -7.83 28.00 -32.79
CA LEU A 48 -6.48 28.55 -32.90
C LEU A 48 -6.00 28.96 -31.52
N ILE A 49 -4.73 28.76 -31.25
CA ILE A 49 -4.11 29.24 -29.99
C ILE A 49 -3.52 30.62 -30.26
N ASP A 50 -3.91 31.60 -29.47
CA ASP A 50 -3.36 32.94 -29.53
C ASP A 50 -2.05 33.10 -28.77
N SER A 51 -1.46 34.31 -28.83
CA SER A 51 -0.21 34.63 -28.14
C SER A 51 -0.30 34.60 -26.59
N GLU A 52 -1.53 34.61 -26.05
CA GLU A 52 -1.81 34.55 -24.61
C GLU A 52 -2.14 33.12 -24.15
N ASN A 53 -1.91 32.11 -25.01
CA ASN A 53 -2.28 30.70 -24.75
C ASN A 53 -3.79 30.48 -24.57
N SER A 54 -4.63 31.37 -25.17
CA SER A 54 -6.08 31.20 -25.16
C SER A 54 -6.51 30.38 -26.37
N LEU A 55 -7.56 29.56 -26.21
CA LEU A 55 -8.19 28.86 -27.34
C LEU A 55 -9.24 29.75 -27.96
N VAL A 56 -9.00 30.15 -29.22
CA VAL A 56 -9.89 31.03 -30.01
C VAL A 56 -10.63 30.20 -31.06
N ILE A 57 -11.95 30.28 -31.05
CA ILE A 57 -12.86 29.58 -31.93
C ILE A 57 -13.72 30.61 -32.69
N ARG A 58 -13.76 30.49 -34.02
CA ARG A 58 -14.51 31.38 -34.90
C ARG A 58 -15.46 30.55 -35.76
N GLU A 59 -16.52 31.20 -36.23
CA GLU A 59 -17.51 30.62 -37.13
C GLU A 59 -16.89 30.01 -38.42
N SER A 60 -15.80 30.60 -38.89
CA SER A 60 -15.04 30.11 -40.05
C SER A 60 -14.25 28.81 -39.81
N VAL A 61 -14.03 28.43 -38.53
CA VAL A 61 -13.14 27.33 -38.14
C VAL A 61 -13.90 26.17 -37.49
N ALA A 62 -15.05 26.43 -36.91
CA ALA A 62 -15.83 25.42 -36.18
C ALA A 62 -17.31 25.46 -36.50
N ARG A 63 -17.93 24.30 -36.61
CA ARG A 63 -19.39 24.12 -36.58
C ARG A 63 -19.89 24.03 -35.14
N THR A 64 -21.23 24.09 -34.98
CA THR A 64 -21.86 23.81 -33.65
C THR A 64 -21.40 22.47 -33.08
N GLY A 65 -21.14 22.43 -31.78
CA GLY A 65 -20.83 21.21 -31.05
C GLY A 65 -19.69 21.33 -30.07
N CYS A 66 -19.24 20.20 -29.56
CA CYS A 66 -18.16 20.12 -28.59
C CYS A 66 -16.82 20.46 -29.23
N ILE A 67 -16.16 21.48 -28.69
CA ILE A 67 -14.93 22.05 -29.25
C ILE A 67 -13.74 21.87 -28.32
N ALA A 68 -13.98 21.89 -26.99
CA ALA A 68 -12.94 21.75 -26.01
C ALA A 68 -13.41 20.89 -24.83
N ASN A 69 -12.52 20.05 -24.35
CA ASN A 69 -12.77 19.18 -23.23
C ASN A 69 -11.66 19.36 -22.18
N THR A 70 -12.03 19.23 -20.91
CA THR A 70 -11.03 18.98 -19.89
C THR A 70 -10.57 17.51 -19.96
N PRO A 71 -9.43 17.16 -19.35
CA PRO A 71 -9.14 15.77 -18.99
C PRO A 71 -10.28 15.14 -18.18
N GLN A 72 -10.30 13.82 -18.10
CA GLN A 72 -11.23 13.11 -17.24
C GLN A 72 -10.71 13.09 -15.80
N TYR A 73 -11.61 13.32 -14.84
CA TYR A 73 -11.28 13.37 -13.42
C TYR A 73 -11.90 12.21 -12.65
N VAL A 74 -11.16 11.73 -11.65
CA VAL A 74 -11.73 10.98 -10.53
C VAL A 74 -12.02 11.98 -9.42
N MET A 75 -13.26 12.07 -8.99
CA MET A 75 -13.68 13.03 -7.96
C MET A 75 -14.51 12.35 -6.91
N ASN A 76 -14.30 12.74 -5.66
CA ASN A 76 -15.10 12.28 -4.54
C ASN A 76 -16.39 13.10 -4.43
N LYS A 77 -17.36 12.57 -3.67
CA LYS A 77 -18.57 13.35 -3.32
C LYS A 77 -18.19 14.66 -2.63
N GLY A 78 -18.84 15.76 -2.98
CA GLY A 78 -18.61 17.08 -2.38
C GLY A 78 -19.04 18.21 -3.30
N THR A 79 -18.81 19.43 -2.84
CA THR A 79 -19.15 20.63 -3.57
C THR A 79 -17.90 21.24 -4.19
N TYR A 80 -18.00 21.61 -5.44
CA TYR A 80 -16.92 22.15 -6.26
C TYR A 80 -17.37 23.43 -6.95
N THR A 81 -16.41 24.28 -7.30
CA THR A 81 -16.62 25.44 -8.13
C THR A 81 -15.87 25.26 -9.43
N VAL A 82 -16.56 25.32 -10.55
CA VAL A 82 -15.96 25.47 -11.87
C VAL A 82 -16.01 26.90 -12.32
N SER A 83 -14.90 27.45 -12.78
CA SER A 83 -14.87 28.78 -13.38
C SER A 83 -14.14 28.75 -14.72
N MET A 84 -14.59 29.60 -15.64
CA MET A 84 -14.00 29.77 -16.94
C MET A 84 -13.85 31.29 -17.22
N ASP A 85 -12.63 31.71 -17.49
CA ASP A 85 -12.34 33.05 -17.98
C ASP A 85 -12.40 33.02 -19.51
N TYR A 86 -13.26 33.83 -20.13
CA TYR A 86 -13.56 33.71 -21.53
C TYR A 86 -13.99 35.08 -22.14
N LYS A 87 -14.08 35.11 -23.45
CA LYS A 87 -14.78 36.16 -24.22
C LYS A 87 -15.70 35.48 -25.24
N VAL A 88 -16.93 35.89 -25.31
CA VAL A 88 -17.90 35.38 -26.29
C VAL A 88 -18.73 36.52 -26.86
N ASP A 89 -18.91 36.51 -28.17
CA ASP A 89 -19.63 37.57 -28.88
C ASP A 89 -21.11 37.24 -29.10
N CYS A 90 -21.48 35.94 -29.07
CA CYS A 90 -22.88 35.49 -29.31
C CYS A 90 -23.31 34.49 -28.24
N ASP A 91 -24.57 34.53 -27.85
CA ASP A 91 -25.17 33.57 -26.93
C ASP A 91 -25.32 32.17 -27.57
N GLY A 92 -25.58 31.16 -26.73
CA GLY A 92 -25.86 29.78 -27.16
C GLY A 92 -24.71 28.79 -26.94
N SER A 93 -23.51 29.25 -26.59
CA SER A 93 -22.43 28.36 -26.15
C SER A 93 -22.70 27.85 -24.72
N VAL A 94 -22.32 26.60 -24.44
CA VAL A 94 -22.69 25.90 -23.19
C VAL A 94 -21.48 25.14 -22.60
N LEU A 95 -21.27 25.28 -21.32
CA LEU A 95 -20.36 24.40 -20.57
C LEU A 95 -21.17 23.23 -20.00
N GLU A 96 -20.81 22.03 -20.34
CA GLU A 96 -21.50 20.81 -19.92
C GLU A 96 -20.62 19.96 -19.00
N LEU A 97 -21.25 19.30 -18.03
CA LEU A 97 -20.62 18.33 -17.13
C LEU A 97 -21.11 16.93 -17.50
N TRP A 98 -20.16 16.03 -17.72
CA TRP A 98 -20.41 14.66 -18.16
C TRP A 98 -19.82 13.65 -17.17
N GLU A 99 -20.54 12.56 -16.89
CA GLU A 99 -20.12 11.40 -16.13
C GLU A 99 -20.26 10.15 -17.00
N GLN A 100 -19.15 9.44 -17.26
CA GLN A 100 -19.16 8.16 -17.99
C GLN A 100 -19.96 8.19 -19.30
N GLY A 101 -19.87 9.30 -20.04
CA GLY A 101 -20.58 9.47 -21.32
C GLY A 101 -22.01 9.99 -21.19
N SER A 102 -22.53 10.22 -19.99
CA SER A 102 -23.84 10.83 -19.74
C SER A 102 -23.71 12.26 -19.26
N LYS A 103 -24.55 13.15 -19.78
CA LYS A 103 -24.59 14.56 -19.35
C LYS A 103 -25.35 14.66 -18.02
N ILE A 104 -24.71 15.27 -17.02
CA ILE A 104 -25.29 15.49 -15.69
C ILE A 104 -25.71 16.94 -15.42
N ALA A 105 -25.02 17.90 -16.03
CA ALA A 105 -25.36 19.31 -15.88
C ALA A 105 -24.93 20.12 -17.12
N ALA A 106 -25.51 21.28 -17.31
CA ALA A 106 -25.14 22.22 -18.36
C ALA A 106 -25.42 23.66 -17.90
N TRP A 107 -24.50 24.57 -18.25
CA TRP A 107 -24.57 25.98 -17.90
C TRP A 107 -24.31 26.84 -19.14
N PRO A 108 -25.14 27.84 -19.42
CA PRO A 108 -24.89 28.74 -20.53
C PRO A 108 -23.62 29.58 -20.31
N VAL A 109 -22.91 29.87 -21.37
CA VAL A 109 -21.77 30.79 -21.39
C VAL A 109 -22.31 32.15 -21.83
N PRO A 110 -22.62 33.08 -20.88
CA PRO A 110 -23.33 34.32 -21.22
C PRO A 110 -22.42 35.32 -21.93
N THR A 111 -23.01 36.08 -22.85
CA THR A 111 -22.38 37.27 -23.46
C THR A 111 -22.22 38.40 -22.43
N GLY A 112 -21.27 39.30 -22.69
CA GLY A 112 -21.06 40.48 -21.86
C GLY A 112 -20.36 40.23 -20.52
N GLN A 113 -20.04 38.98 -20.21
CA GLN A 113 -19.21 38.60 -19.07
C GLN A 113 -17.85 38.08 -19.54
N GLN A 114 -16.81 38.29 -18.73
CA GLN A 114 -15.48 37.78 -19.02
C GLN A 114 -15.12 36.56 -18.17
N LYS A 115 -15.99 36.23 -17.22
CA LYS A 115 -15.82 35.08 -16.33
C LYS A 115 -17.18 34.50 -15.95
N MET A 116 -17.30 33.18 -16.01
CA MET A 116 -18.38 32.45 -15.37
C MET A 116 -17.83 31.67 -14.19
N SER A 117 -18.64 31.47 -13.16
CA SER A 117 -18.31 30.65 -12.01
C SER A 117 -19.56 29.97 -11.50
N VAL A 118 -19.54 28.66 -11.41
CA VAL A 118 -20.71 27.86 -11.04
C VAL A 118 -20.31 26.78 -10.01
N ASP A 119 -21.13 26.66 -8.98
CA ASP A 119 -21.01 25.60 -8.00
C ASP A 119 -21.80 24.38 -8.42
N PHE A 120 -21.24 23.20 -8.21
CA PHE A 120 -21.95 21.95 -8.41
C PHE A 120 -21.60 20.95 -7.28
N THR A 121 -22.52 20.04 -7.01
CA THR A 121 -22.34 19.06 -5.93
C THR A 121 -22.43 17.65 -6.47
N LEU A 122 -21.43 16.83 -6.16
CA LEU A 122 -21.42 15.41 -6.43
C LEU A 122 -21.98 14.68 -5.19
N SER A 123 -23.06 13.93 -5.38
CA SER A 123 -23.69 13.14 -4.30
C SER A 123 -22.97 11.82 -4.02
N LYS A 124 -22.13 11.35 -4.94
CA LYS A 124 -21.33 10.12 -4.89
C LYS A 124 -19.95 10.35 -5.49
N ASP A 125 -19.02 9.45 -5.23
CA ASP A 125 -17.73 9.41 -5.90
C ASP A 125 -17.92 9.09 -7.39
N VAL A 126 -17.16 9.78 -8.26
CA VAL A 126 -17.27 9.72 -9.72
C VAL A 126 -15.91 9.37 -10.31
N LYS A 127 -15.88 8.42 -11.25
CA LYS A 127 -14.61 7.92 -11.83
C LYS A 127 -14.23 8.55 -13.18
N GLN A 128 -15.13 9.14 -13.90
CA GLN A 128 -14.89 9.72 -15.23
C GLN A 128 -15.73 10.97 -15.41
N LEU A 129 -15.39 12.00 -14.64
CA LEU A 129 -16.01 13.31 -14.77
C LEU A 129 -15.25 14.14 -15.80
N GLN A 130 -15.97 14.80 -16.72
CA GLN A 130 -15.37 15.63 -17.75
C GLN A 130 -16.22 16.88 -18.03
N PHE A 131 -15.59 18.02 -18.17
CA PHE A 131 -16.23 19.21 -18.67
C PHE A 131 -16.05 19.31 -20.17
N LYS A 132 -17.13 19.65 -20.88
CA LYS A 132 -17.13 19.84 -22.32
C LYS A 132 -17.67 21.22 -22.63
N THR A 133 -16.96 21.98 -23.45
CA THR A 133 -17.45 23.28 -23.97
C THR A 133 -18.04 23.08 -25.35
N ASN A 134 -19.32 23.35 -25.46
CA ASN A 134 -20.03 23.33 -26.75
C ASN A 134 -20.16 24.75 -27.29
N TYR A 135 -19.74 24.94 -28.53
CA TYR A 135 -19.82 26.19 -29.24
C TYR A 135 -21.14 26.31 -30.01
N SER A 136 -21.73 27.52 -30.00
CA SER A 136 -23.01 27.80 -30.69
C SER A 136 -22.95 27.77 -32.22
N GLY A 137 -21.76 27.90 -32.79
CA GLY A 137 -21.56 28.03 -34.25
C GLY A 137 -21.64 29.46 -34.75
N GLN A 138 -21.79 30.45 -33.86
CA GLN A 138 -21.90 31.86 -34.22
C GLN A 138 -20.91 32.73 -33.42
N GLY A 139 -20.33 33.71 -34.08
CA GLY A 139 -19.42 34.67 -33.46
C GLY A 139 -18.06 34.07 -33.07
N GLU A 140 -17.39 34.75 -32.15
CA GLU A 140 -16.10 34.30 -31.62
C GLU A 140 -16.26 33.87 -30.15
N LEU A 141 -15.70 32.71 -29.80
CA LEU A 141 -15.53 32.24 -28.42
C LEU A 141 -14.04 32.07 -28.13
N THR A 142 -13.53 32.82 -27.17
CA THR A 142 -12.17 32.70 -26.66
C THR A 142 -12.19 32.17 -25.26
N ILE A 143 -11.52 31.01 -25.01
CA ILE A 143 -11.34 30.46 -23.67
C ILE A 143 -9.92 30.77 -23.23
N LYS A 144 -9.79 31.59 -22.18
CA LYS A 144 -8.51 32.03 -21.62
C LYS A 144 -8.02 31.06 -20.56
N LYS A 145 -8.89 30.74 -19.61
CA LYS A 145 -8.53 29.92 -18.44
C LYS A 145 -9.73 29.12 -17.96
N PHE A 146 -9.49 27.91 -17.60
CA PHE A 146 -10.45 27.02 -16.93
C PHE A 146 -9.92 26.67 -15.55
N THR A 147 -10.75 26.78 -14.51
CA THR A 147 -10.37 26.49 -13.13
C THR A 147 -11.41 25.58 -12.49
N LEU A 148 -10.96 24.49 -11.89
CA LEU A 148 -11.78 23.61 -11.07
C LEU A 148 -11.24 23.64 -9.65
N ALA A 149 -12.06 24.11 -8.70
CA ALA A 149 -11.68 24.28 -7.32
C ALA A 149 -12.67 23.58 -6.40
N PRO A 150 -12.21 23.00 -5.30
CA PRO A 150 -13.07 22.50 -4.25
C PRO A 150 -13.73 23.67 -3.48
N LYS A 151 -14.98 23.46 -3.04
CA LYS A 151 -15.70 24.44 -2.23
C LYS A 151 -16.04 23.85 -0.87
N GLY A 152 -15.36 24.30 0.18
CA GLY A 152 -15.63 23.85 1.54
C GLY A 152 -14.39 23.62 2.41
N MET A 153 -14.54 22.87 3.49
CA MET A 153 -13.43 22.59 4.38
C MET A 153 -12.47 21.54 3.78
N PHE A 154 -11.30 22.02 3.37
CA PHE A 154 -10.24 21.23 2.74
C PHE A 154 -9.42 20.37 3.68
N TYR A 155 -9.66 20.46 4.97
CA TYR A 155 -8.82 19.91 6.01
C TYR A 155 -9.39 18.64 6.63
N SER A 156 -10.34 18.00 5.98
CA SER A 156 -11.05 16.85 6.55
C SER A 156 -10.10 15.73 7.03
N ASP A 157 -9.07 15.43 6.24
CA ASP A 157 -8.11 14.37 6.58
C ASP A 157 -7.24 14.77 7.77
N THR A 158 -6.70 15.98 7.76
CA THR A 158 -5.87 16.49 8.87
C THR A 158 -6.69 16.58 10.16
N TYR A 159 -7.90 17.12 10.11
CA TYR A 159 -8.78 17.17 11.27
C TYR A 159 -9.16 15.77 11.76
N PHE A 160 -9.41 14.84 10.87
CA PHE A 160 -9.67 13.46 11.24
C PHE A 160 -8.53 12.86 12.07
N PHE A 161 -7.29 13.01 11.62
CA PHE A 161 -6.12 12.49 12.34
C PHE A 161 -5.82 13.27 13.62
N VAL A 162 -5.99 14.58 13.63
CA VAL A 162 -5.84 15.41 14.86
C VAL A 162 -6.90 15.02 15.90
N VAL A 163 -8.16 14.88 15.48
CA VAL A 163 -9.25 14.45 16.37
C VAL A 163 -9.01 13.01 16.86
N LEU A 164 -8.63 12.10 15.98
CA LEU A 164 -8.28 10.72 16.35
C LEU A 164 -7.15 10.70 17.38
N PHE A 165 -6.10 11.47 17.16
CA PHE A 165 -5.00 11.61 18.12
C PHE A 165 -5.47 12.17 19.45
N ALA A 166 -6.26 13.24 19.44
CA ALA A 166 -6.82 13.84 20.65
C ALA A 166 -7.72 12.86 21.41
N VAL A 167 -8.63 12.16 20.71
CA VAL A 167 -9.54 11.18 21.32
C VAL A 167 -8.77 10.04 21.96
N ILE A 168 -7.79 9.46 21.26
CA ILE A 168 -6.97 8.35 21.80
C ILE A 168 -6.22 8.81 23.06
N ASN A 169 -5.66 10.04 23.06
CA ASN A 169 -4.96 10.56 24.22
C ASN A 169 -5.92 10.87 25.40
N VAL A 170 -7.10 11.44 25.14
CA VAL A 170 -8.11 11.68 26.17
C VAL A 170 -8.59 10.36 26.77
N VAL A 171 -8.92 9.37 25.93
CA VAL A 171 -9.35 8.03 26.39
C VAL A 171 -8.24 7.36 27.21
N GLY A 172 -6.99 7.45 26.75
CA GLY A 172 -5.83 6.95 27.50
C GLY A 172 -5.66 7.61 28.87
N CYS A 173 -5.77 8.92 28.93
CA CYS A 173 -5.71 9.69 30.19
C CYS A 173 -6.85 9.34 31.15
N LEU A 174 -8.10 9.26 30.65
CA LEU A 174 -9.27 8.87 31.43
C LEU A 174 -9.14 7.45 31.97
N TYR A 175 -8.62 6.53 31.14
CA TYR A 175 -8.37 5.14 31.51
C TYR A 175 -7.35 5.03 32.66
N VAL A 176 -6.26 5.77 32.60
CA VAL A 176 -5.23 5.81 33.67
C VAL A 176 -5.78 6.47 34.94
N ARG A 177 -6.56 7.54 34.80
CA ARG A 177 -7.18 8.26 35.93
C ARG A 177 -8.16 7.38 36.71
N ASN A 178 -8.95 6.57 36.02
CA ASN A 178 -9.97 5.69 36.62
C ASN A 178 -9.40 4.41 37.25
N GLY A 179 -8.07 4.28 37.38
CA GLY A 179 -7.43 3.22 38.15
C GLY A 179 -7.58 1.81 37.61
N ARG A 180 -7.98 1.65 36.35
CA ARG A 180 -8.00 0.31 35.73
C ARG A 180 -6.57 -0.15 35.44
N LYS A 181 -6.17 -1.26 36.07
CA LYS A 181 -4.80 -1.80 36.16
C LYS A 181 -4.22 -2.42 34.85
N TRP A 182 -4.71 -2.03 33.69
CA TRP A 182 -4.30 -2.68 32.43
C TRP A 182 -3.08 -2.02 31.77
N LEU A 183 -2.87 -0.73 32.00
CA LEU A 183 -1.72 0.02 31.49
C LEU A 183 -1.04 0.75 32.66
N THR A 184 0.29 0.65 32.68
CA THR A 184 1.09 1.52 33.56
C THR A 184 1.24 2.89 32.93
N GLN A 185 1.58 3.89 33.72
CA GLN A 185 1.87 5.25 33.25
C GLN A 185 3.01 5.27 32.23
N GLU A 186 4.04 4.43 32.40
CA GLU A 186 5.13 4.30 31.45
C GLU A 186 4.65 3.72 30.13
N GLN A 187 3.79 2.71 30.15
CA GLN A 187 3.18 2.16 28.93
C GLN A 187 2.33 3.17 28.19
N LEU A 188 1.57 4.01 28.93
CA LEU A 188 0.80 5.06 28.29
C LEU A 188 1.69 6.06 27.55
N VAL A 189 2.79 6.49 28.17
CA VAL A 189 3.76 7.39 27.54
C VAL A 189 4.40 6.71 26.30
N ASP A 190 4.80 5.44 26.42
CA ASP A 190 5.39 4.70 25.30
C ASP A 190 4.42 4.58 24.14
N TYR A 191 3.14 4.26 24.39
CA TYR A 191 2.12 4.13 23.35
C TYR A 191 1.76 5.48 22.72
N SER A 192 1.78 6.56 23.49
CA SER A 192 1.60 7.91 22.97
C SER A 192 2.75 8.34 22.08
N ILE A 193 3.99 7.95 22.40
CA ILE A 193 5.16 8.20 21.55
C ILE A 193 5.02 7.40 20.24
N ILE A 194 4.67 6.12 20.33
CA ILE A 194 4.45 5.25 19.16
C ILE A 194 3.40 5.87 18.22
N LEU A 195 2.26 6.28 18.77
CA LEU A 195 1.20 6.92 18.00
C LEU A 195 1.67 8.26 17.41
N GLY A 196 2.35 9.09 18.22
CA GLY A 196 2.88 10.38 17.79
C GLY A 196 3.88 10.25 16.63
N VAL A 197 4.81 9.29 16.70
CA VAL A 197 5.77 9.03 15.65
C VAL A 197 5.08 8.52 14.38
N ALA A 198 4.07 7.65 14.50
CA ALA A 198 3.30 7.18 13.36
C ALA A 198 2.52 8.32 12.68
N LEU A 199 1.92 9.22 13.45
CA LEU A 199 1.24 10.41 12.94
C LEU A 199 2.23 11.37 12.27
N LEU A 200 3.40 11.59 12.86
CA LEU A 200 4.46 12.40 12.24
C LEU A 200 4.94 11.80 10.92
N ALA A 201 5.14 10.49 10.86
CA ALA A 201 5.51 9.81 9.61
C ALA A 201 4.43 9.93 8.52
N THR A 202 3.16 10.08 8.93
CA THR A 202 2.02 10.20 8.03
C THR A 202 1.70 11.66 7.70
N SER A 203 2.20 12.62 8.46
CA SER A 203 1.80 14.02 8.35
C SER A 203 1.96 14.63 6.95
N PRO A 204 2.98 14.29 6.13
CA PRO A 204 3.03 14.80 4.76
C PRO A 204 1.90 14.28 3.85
N MET A 205 1.24 13.17 4.22
CA MET A 205 0.03 12.68 3.53
C MET A 205 -1.25 13.42 3.89
N MET A 206 -1.21 14.31 4.90
CA MET A 206 -2.39 15.07 5.34
C MET A 206 -2.73 16.24 4.42
N GLN A 207 -2.31 16.16 3.18
CA GLN A 207 -2.63 17.09 2.09
C GLN A 207 -3.94 16.69 1.43
N THR A 208 -4.49 17.59 0.62
CA THR A 208 -5.70 17.35 -0.17
C THR A 208 -5.46 16.50 -1.43
N TYR A 209 -4.22 16.04 -1.63
CA TYR A 209 -3.77 15.27 -2.78
C TYR A 209 -3.04 13.98 -2.34
N LEU A 210 -2.74 13.12 -3.29
CA LEU A 210 -1.82 12.00 -3.14
C LEU A 210 -0.51 12.31 -3.87
N TYR A 211 0.60 11.87 -3.30
CA TYR A 211 1.90 11.94 -3.98
C TYR A 211 1.92 11.02 -5.19
N ASN A 212 2.41 11.55 -6.32
CA ASN A 212 2.52 10.78 -7.54
C ASN A 212 3.66 9.78 -7.43
N GLY A 213 3.30 8.51 -7.25
CA GLY A 213 4.25 7.41 -7.11
C GLY A 213 4.17 6.43 -8.30
N ASP A 214 5.27 5.74 -8.56
CA ASP A 214 5.38 4.81 -9.69
C ASP A 214 4.30 3.70 -9.63
N ASP A 215 4.02 3.16 -8.43
CA ASP A 215 3.09 2.04 -8.20
C ASP A 215 1.73 2.49 -7.63
N LEU A 216 1.54 3.79 -7.36
CA LEU A 216 0.34 4.32 -6.70
C LEU A 216 -0.95 3.92 -7.42
N CYS A 217 -1.03 4.18 -8.73
CA CYS A 217 -2.23 3.91 -9.52
C CYS A 217 -2.62 2.44 -9.49
N TYR A 218 -1.64 1.54 -9.56
CA TYR A 218 -1.86 0.10 -9.46
C TYR A 218 -2.47 -0.28 -8.11
N HIS A 219 -1.95 0.25 -7.01
CA HIS A 219 -2.48 -0.06 -5.68
C HIS A 219 -3.86 0.53 -5.44
N LEU A 220 -4.16 1.73 -5.96
CA LEU A 220 -5.50 2.32 -5.91
C LEU A 220 -6.49 1.48 -6.72
N ALA A 221 -6.12 1.04 -7.93
CA ALA A 221 -6.94 0.14 -8.75
C ALA A 221 -7.24 -1.18 -8.04
N ARG A 222 -6.26 -1.75 -7.33
CA ARG A 222 -6.46 -2.96 -6.53
C ARG A 222 -7.40 -2.76 -5.35
N LEU A 223 -7.36 -1.61 -4.66
CA LEU A 223 -8.29 -1.30 -3.58
C LEU A 223 -9.74 -1.27 -4.09
N GLU A 224 -9.99 -0.62 -5.22
CA GLU A 224 -11.31 -0.59 -5.85
C GLU A 224 -11.72 -1.99 -6.32
N GLY A 225 -10.84 -2.70 -7.03
CA GLY A 225 -11.11 -4.04 -7.52
C GLY A 225 -11.39 -5.06 -6.39
N LEU A 226 -10.70 -4.94 -5.25
CA LEU A 226 -11.00 -5.76 -4.06
C LEU A 226 -12.38 -5.46 -3.49
N LYS A 227 -12.77 -4.20 -3.37
CA LYS A 227 -14.13 -3.80 -2.97
C LYS A 227 -15.16 -4.43 -3.91
N ASP A 228 -14.96 -4.32 -5.22
CA ASP A 228 -15.87 -4.85 -6.22
C ASP A 228 -15.93 -6.39 -6.16
N GLY A 229 -14.80 -7.06 -5.96
CA GLY A 229 -14.74 -8.52 -5.76
C GLY A 229 -15.47 -9.00 -4.51
N ILE A 230 -15.37 -8.27 -3.39
CA ILE A 230 -16.12 -8.57 -2.16
C ILE A 230 -17.62 -8.42 -2.42
N LEU A 231 -18.05 -7.34 -3.08
CA LEU A 231 -19.44 -7.08 -3.42
C LEU A 231 -20.00 -8.09 -4.44
N ASP A 232 -19.13 -8.67 -5.28
CA ASP A 232 -19.46 -9.79 -6.17
C ASP A 232 -19.59 -11.15 -5.42
N GLY A 233 -19.20 -11.19 -4.13
CA GLY A 233 -19.30 -12.38 -3.27
C GLY A 233 -18.04 -13.25 -3.22
N GLN A 234 -16.89 -12.76 -3.66
CA GLN A 234 -15.63 -13.47 -3.55
C GLN A 234 -14.97 -13.22 -2.19
N ILE A 235 -14.66 -14.26 -1.43
CA ILE A 235 -13.85 -14.22 -0.22
C ILE A 235 -13.07 -15.55 -0.12
N PRO A 236 -11.74 -15.55 -0.36
CA PRO A 236 -10.88 -14.44 -0.82
C PRO A 236 -11.14 -13.99 -2.26
N VAL A 237 -10.77 -12.75 -2.60
CA VAL A 237 -10.91 -12.20 -3.94
C VAL A 237 -9.72 -12.61 -4.81
N ASN A 238 -9.93 -13.56 -5.69
CA ASN A 238 -8.90 -14.03 -6.62
C ASN A 238 -8.92 -13.29 -7.96
N ILE A 239 -10.10 -12.84 -8.39
CA ILE A 239 -10.28 -12.08 -9.64
C ILE A 239 -10.86 -10.70 -9.29
N LEU A 240 -10.24 -9.65 -9.77
CA LEU A 240 -10.76 -8.27 -9.72
C LEU A 240 -11.73 -8.10 -10.91
N PRO A 241 -13.04 -7.98 -10.68
CA PRO A 241 -14.06 -8.12 -11.75
C PRO A 241 -13.93 -7.06 -12.85
N ASP A 242 -13.68 -5.82 -12.45
CA ASP A 242 -13.65 -4.66 -13.33
C ASP A 242 -12.25 -4.34 -13.84
N GLY A 243 -11.25 -5.17 -13.50
CA GLY A 243 -9.88 -5.03 -13.99
C GLY A 243 -9.80 -5.16 -15.50
N LEU A 244 -8.82 -4.49 -16.12
CA LEU A 244 -8.57 -4.53 -17.57
C LEU A 244 -9.83 -4.23 -18.42
N LYS A 245 -10.42 -3.06 -18.21
CA LYS A 245 -11.65 -2.65 -18.96
C LYS A 245 -12.79 -3.67 -18.85
N ASN A 246 -13.06 -4.13 -17.65
CA ASN A 246 -14.08 -5.14 -17.34
C ASN A 246 -13.78 -6.57 -17.83
N HIS A 247 -12.58 -6.87 -18.30
CA HIS A 247 -12.22 -8.26 -18.68
C HIS A 247 -11.87 -9.15 -17.48
N GLY A 248 -11.60 -8.54 -16.32
CA GLY A 248 -11.13 -9.22 -15.11
C GLY A 248 -9.60 -9.31 -15.04
N TYR A 249 -9.06 -9.22 -13.83
CA TYR A 249 -7.62 -9.29 -13.58
C TYR A 249 -7.30 -10.22 -12.41
N LEU A 250 -6.23 -11.00 -12.55
CA LEU A 250 -5.83 -11.99 -11.56
C LEU A 250 -5.16 -11.35 -10.34
N ASN A 251 -5.87 -11.26 -9.23
CA ASN A 251 -5.39 -10.69 -7.98
C ASN A 251 -4.52 -11.65 -7.15
N ALA A 252 -4.70 -12.96 -7.32
CA ALA A 252 -4.02 -13.99 -6.53
C ALA A 252 -2.48 -13.98 -6.66
N MET A 253 -1.94 -13.31 -7.68
CA MET A 253 -0.50 -13.22 -7.94
C MET A 253 0.23 -12.20 -7.08
N TYR A 254 -0.46 -11.29 -6.42
CA TYR A 254 0.15 -10.28 -5.54
C TYR A 254 -0.56 -10.28 -4.18
N PRO A 255 0.15 -10.28 -3.04
CA PRO A 255 -0.47 -10.33 -1.71
C PRO A 255 -1.45 -9.19 -1.48
N TYR A 256 -2.55 -9.46 -0.78
CA TYR A 256 -3.64 -8.50 -0.63
C TYR A 256 -4.34 -8.52 0.75
N LEU A 257 -3.82 -9.25 1.73
CA LEU A 257 -4.45 -9.34 3.06
C LEU A 257 -4.70 -7.97 3.69
N PHE A 258 -3.68 -7.12 3.69
CA PHE A 258 -3.79 -5.80 4.35
C PHE A 258 -4.63 -4.81 3.54
N LEU A 259 -4.75 -5.02 2.23
CA LEU A 259 -5.58 -4.18 1.38
C LEU A 259 -7.08 -4.33 1.68
N TYR A 260 -7.50 -5.45 2.28
CA TYR A 260 -8.89 -5.62 2.71
C TYR A 260 -9.36 -4.51 3.67
N ILE A 261 -8.46 -3.93 4.47
CA ILE A 261 -8.79 -2.81 5.35
C ILE A 261 -9.24 -1.61 4.52
N GLY A 262 -8.49 -1.25 3.48
CA GLY A 262 -8.83 -0.17 2.56
C GLY A 262 -10.10 -0.49 1.75
N ALA A 263 -10.23 -1.71 1.24
CA ALA A 263 -11.42 -2.15 0.52
C ALA A 263 -12.68 -2.07 1.41
N PHE A 264 -12.59 -2.45 2.68
CA PHE A 264 -13.68 -2.32 3.64
C PHE A 264 -14.05 -0.86 3.90
N LEU A 265 -13.08 0.04 4.03
CA LEU A 265 -13.32 1.48 4.14
C LEU A 265 -14.07 2.00 2.88
N ARG A 266 -13.69 1.52 1.68
CA ARG A 266 -14.39 1.84 0.44
C ARG A 266 -15.84 1.34 0.44
N ILE A 267 -16.11 0.14 0.94
CA ILE A 267 -17.48 -0.38 1.13
C ILE A 267 -18.26 0.54 2.08
N CYS A 268 -17.62 1.03 3.14
CA CYS A 268 -18.19 2.03 4.06
C CYS A 268 -18.30 3.45 3.45
N ARG A 269 -18.05 3.62 2.15
CA ARG A 269 -18.12 4.91 1.42
C ARG A 269 -17.08 5.95 1.85
N VAL A 270 -15.99 5.53 2.48
CA VAL A 270 -14.82 6.40 2.69
C VAL A 270 -14.16 6.65 1.33
N SER A 271 -13.62 7.85 1.08
CA SER A 271 -12.97 8.16 -0.19
C SER A 271 -11.78 7.23 -0.48
N LEU A 272 -11.43 7.05 -1.74
CA LEU A 272 -10.30 6.19 -2.14
C LEU A 272 -8.99 6.74 -1.59
N ALA A 273 -8.79 8.05 -1.69
CA ALA A 273 -7.61 8.72 -1.16
C ALA A 273 -7.49 8.56 0.36
N LEU A 274 -8.56 8.84 1.11
CA LEU A 274 -8.54 8.66 2.57
C LEU A 274 -8.34 7.19 2.96
N SER A 275 -8.93 6.24 2.23
CA SER A 275 -8.71 4.81 2.46
C SER A 275 -7.24 4.42 2.29
N TYR A 276 -6.56 4.96 1.25
CA TYR A 276 -5.12 4.78 1.05
C TYR A 276 -4.30 5.44 2.17
N LYS A 277 -4.60 6.71 2.53
CA LYS A 277 -3.91 7.43 3.62
C LYS A 277 -4.04 6.70 4.96
N VAL A 278 -5.19 6.12 5.25
CA VAL A 278 -5.40 5.29 6.45
C VAL A 278 -4.52 4.03 6.40
N LEU A 279 -4.37 3.38 5.25
CA LEU A 279 -3.43 2.25 5.12
C LEU A 279 -1.99 2.66 5.37
N ILE A 280 -1.54 3.82 4.86
CA ILE A 280 -0.20 4.36 5.13
C ILE A 280 -0.03 4.67 6.63
N PHE A 281 -1.03 5.27 7.27
CA PHE A 281 -1.00 5.49 8.71
C PHE A 281 -0.87 4.17 9.49
N LEU A 282 -1.66 3.16 9.14
CA LEU A 282 -1.60 1.85 9.79
C LEU A 282 -0.26 1.15 9.54
N ALA A 283 0.34 1.30 8.37
CA ALA A 283 1.68 0.79 8.07
C ALA A 283 2.75 1.52 8.90
N ASN A 284 2.65 2.84 9.09
CA ASN A 284 3.55 3.59 9.96
C ASN A 284 3.38 3.22 11.44
N LEU A 285 2.14 3.08 11.91
CA LEU A 285 1.84 2.60 13.25
C LEU A 285 2.36 1.17 13.46
N GLY A 286 2.14 0.29 12.49
CA GLY A 286 2.66 -1.08 12.48
C GLY A 286 4.19 -1.13 12.57
N ALA A 287 4.90 -0.28 11.81
CA ALA A 287 6.36 -0.17 11.87
C ALA A 287 6.86 0.31 13.24
N ALA A 288 6.21 1.32 13.82
CA ALA A 288 6.52 1.82 15.15
C ALA A 288 6.30 0.74 16.23
N VAL A 289 5.17 0.04 16.17
CA VAL A 289 4.85 -1.08 17.09
C VAL A 289 5.83 -2.24 16.93
N SER A 290 6.17 -2.61 15.70
CA SER A 290 7.08 -3.73 15.43
C SER A 290 8.49 -3.43 15.96
N ALA A 291 9.02 -2.23 15.72
CA ALA A 291 10.30 -1.80 16.26
C ALA A 291 10.29 -1.80 17.80
N TYR A 292 9.22 -1.24 18.41
CA TYR A 292 9.04 -1.26 19.86
C TYR A 292 9.06 -2.68 20.44
N VAL A 293 8.22 -3.57 19.91
CA VAL A 293 8.05 -4.93 20.43
C VAL A 293 9.30 -5.76 20.19
N ALA A 294 9.89 -5.66 19.01
CA ALA A 294 11.08 -6.42 18.63
C ALA A 294 12.29 -6.05 19.49
N VAL A 295 12.64 -4.77 19.59
CA VAL A 295 13.79 -4.31 20.38
C VAL A 295 13.55 -4.55 21.87
N LYS A 296 12.34 -4.30 22.38
CA LYS A 296 11.97 -4.58 23.77
C LYS A 296 12.08 -6.08 24.13
N SER A 297 11.96 -6.97 23.15
CA SER A 297 12.12 -8.40 23.36
C SER A 297 13.57 -8.82 23.60
N MET A 298 14.53 -8.01 23.16
CA MET A 298 15.97 -8.29 23.20
C MET A 298 16.71 -7.51 24.29
N VAL A 299 16.23 -6.29 24.63
CA VAL A 299 16.89 -5.43 25.63
C VAL A 299 15.88 -4.77 26.58
N GLN A 300 16.37 -4.44 27.81
CA GLN A 300 15.56 -3.80 28.84
C GLN A 300 15.61 -2.26 28.79
N SER A 301 16.52 -1.68 28.00
CA SER A 301 16.68 -0.24 27.92
C SER A 301 15.49 0.43 27.23
N ARG A 302 14.63 1.10 27.99
CA ARG A 302 13.50 1.86 27.47
C ARG A 302 13.93 2.91 26.44
N ARG A 303 15.09 3.58 26.68
CA ARG A 303 15.61 4.59 25.74
C ARG A 303 15.94 3.98 24.39
N SER A 304 16.60 2.80 24.35
CA SER A 304 16.87 2.10 23.09
C SER A 304 15.60 1.70 22.37
N VAL A 305 14.59 1.24 23.11
CA VAL A 305 13.29 0.88 22.53
C VAL A 305 12.60 2.09 21.86
N ILE A 306 12.59 3.23 22.55
CA ILE A 306 12.00 4.47 21.99
C ILE A 306 12.82 5.00 20.80
N LEU A 307 14.15 4.95 20.90
CA LEU A 307 15.03 5.35 19.80
C LEU A 307 14.76 4.49 18.55
N ALA A 308 14.60 3.17 18.71
CA ALA A 308 14.28 2.26 17.63
C ALA A 308 12.94 2.63 16.95
N VAL A 309 11.92 3.00 17.72
CA VAL A 309 10.63 3.47 17.18
C VAL A 309 10.82 4.65 16.25
N VAL A 310 11.57 5.67 16.70
CA VAL A 310 11.81 6.87 15.89
C VAL A 310 12.64 6.54 14.64
N LEU A 311 13.80 5.89 14.83
CA LEU A 311 14.74 5.62 13.75
C LEU A 311 14.14 4.73 12.65
N TYR A 312 13.38 3.72 13.05
CA TYR A 312 12.82 2.79 12.09
C TYR A 312 11.61 3.36 11.35
N THR A 313 10.73 4.05 12.07
CA THR A 313 9.50 4.58 11.45
C THR A 313 9.80 5.75 10.52
N LEU A 314 10.78 6.60 10.87
CA LEU A 314 11.13 7.79 10.10
C LEU A 314 12.38 7.59 9.21
N MET A 315 12.82 6.36 8.93
CA MET A 315 13.99 6.14 8.07
C MET A 315 13.73 6.60 6.62
N PRO A 316 14.71 7.21 5.93
CA PRO A 316 14.54 7.76 4.58
C PRO A 316 13.99 6.76 3.58
N TYR A 317 14.45 5.51 3.61
CA TYR A 317 13.99 4.47 2.70
C TYR A 317 12.47 4.21 2.78
N ARG A 318 11.85 4.30 3.97
CA ARG A 318 10.39 4.22 4.11
C ARG A 318 9.71 5.41 3.46
N PHE A 319 10.25 6.61 3.65
CA PHE A 319 9.72 7.84 3.05
C PHE A 319 9.79 7.79 1.53
N THR A 320 10.89 7.30 0.95
CA THR A 320 11.00 7.08 -0.50
C THR A 320 9.90 6.13 -1.02
N ASN A 321 9.67 5.01 -0.32
CA ASN A 321 8.62 4.07 -0.73
C ASN A 321 7.22 4.69 -0.60
N ILE A 322 6.97 5.53 0.42
CA ILE A 322 5.66 6.15 0.66
C ILE A 322 5.40 7.31 -0.32
N PHE A 323 6.37 8.24 -0.47
CA PHE A 323 6.13 9.54 -1.09
C PHE A 323 6.66 9.64 -2.53
N SER A 324 7.57 8.75 -2.94
CA SER A 324 8.12 8.76 -4.31
C SER A 324 7.68 7.56 -5.12
N ARG A 325 7.64 6.36 -4.53
CA ARG A 325 7.27 5.15 -5.26
C ARG A 325 5.78 4.82 -5.16
N GLY A 326 5.15 5.07 -4.01
CA GLY A 326 3.77 4.62 -3.77
C GLY A 326 3.64 3.09 -3.71
N ASP A 327 4.75 2.35 -3.48
CA ASP A 327 4.79 0.88 -3.43
C ASP A 327 4.21 0.38 -2.10
N LEU A 328 2.91 0.25 -2.04
CA LEU A 328 2.18 -0.18 -0.85
C LEU A 328 2.60 -1.58 -0.39
N GLY A 329 2.98 -2.46 -1.31
CA GLY A 329 3.45 -3.81 -0.98
C GLY A 329 4.72 -3.78 -0.15
N GLU A 330 5.73 -3.04 -0.60
CA GLU A 330 7.01 -2.91 0.11
C GLU A 330 6.86 -2.08 1.40
N ILE A 331 6.04 -1.02 1.39
CA ILE A 331 5.71 -0.24 2.59
C ILE A 331 5.17 -1.14 3.71
N LEU A 332 4.23 -2.02 3.38
CA LEU A 332 3.65 -2.98 4.32
C LEU A 332 4.67 -4.05 4.75
N ALA A 333 5.50 -4.55 3.84
CA ALA A 333 6.51 -5.55 4.18
C ALA A 333 7.57 -5.01 5.15
N LEU A 334 7.93 -3.72 5.03
CA LEU A 334 8.84 -3.05 5.95
C LEU A 334 8.33 -3.04 7.40
N VAL A 335 7.03 -3.20 7.64
CA VAL A 335 6.46 -3.35 8.99
C VAL A 335 7.05 -4.57 9.71
N PHE A 336 7.39 -5.62 8.98
CA PHE A 336 7.68 -6.94 9.56
C PHE A 336 9.17 -7.26 9.74
N TRP A 337 10.08 -6.48 9.15
CA TRP A 337 11.53 -6.68 9.29
C TRP A 337 12.02 -6.70 10.73
N PRO A 338 11.56 -5.82 11.66
CA PRO A 338 11.97 -5.91 13.05
C PRO A 338 11.59 -7.25 13.70
N PHE A 339 10.41 -7.80 13.36
CA PHE A 339 10.00 -9.12 13.82
C PHE A 339 10.85 -10.24 13.25
N VAL A 340 11.30 -10.13 11.99
CA VAL A 340 12.22 -11.10 11.37
C VAL A 340 13.54 -11.14 12.13
N ILE A 341 14.17 -9.97 12.36
CA ILE A 341 15.46 -9.87 13.05
C ILE A 341 15.35 -10.39 14.50
N ALA A 342 14.37 -9.92 15.25
CA ALA A 342 14.18 -10.41 16.61
C ALA A 342 13.77 -11.89 16.64
N GLY A 343 12.99 -12.35 15.67
CA GLY A 343 12.58 -13.74 15.53
C GLY A 343 13.76 -14.66 15.27
N LEU A 344 14.66 -14.30 14.37
CA LEU A 344 15.91 -15.05 14.12
C LEU A 344 16.79 -15.11 15.37
N TYR A 345 16.95 -14.00 16.08
CA TYR A 345 17.67 -13.98 17.35
C TYR A 345 17.07 -14.99 18.35
N HIS A 346 15.75 -14.93 18.59
CA HIS A 346 15.09 -15.78 19.56
C HIS A 346 15.07 -17.26 19.19
N VAL A 347 14.92 -17.56 17.91
CA VAL A 347 14.92 -18.94 17.41
C VAL A 347 16.31 -19.57 17.56
N ILE A 348 17.40 -18.81 17.38
CA ILE A 348 18.77 -19.35 17.36
C ILE A 348 19.47 -19.21 18.71
N LEU A 349 19.41 -18.04 19.33
CA LEU A 349 20.23 -17.67 20.49
C LEU A 349 19.39 -17.31 21.72
N GLY A 350 18.27 -16.63 21.54
CA GLY A 350 17.48 -16.05 22.62
C GLY A 350 16.42 -16.99 23.23
N ASP A 351 15.31 -16.42 23.70
CA ASP A 351 14.21 -17.16 24.35
C ASP A 351 13.42 -17.99 23.34
N ARG A 352 13.57 -19.30 23.41
CA ARG A 352 12.88 -20.29 22.55
C ARG A 352 11.36 -20.08 22.49
N ARG A 353 10.73 -19.60 23.57
CA ARG A 353 9.29 -19.37 23.62
C ARG A 353 8.82 -18.25 22.69
N LYS A 354 9.74 -17.40 22.20
CA LYS A 354 9.46 -16.29 21.30
C LYS A 354 9.64 -16.64 19.82
N TRP A 355 9.72 -17.90 19.46
CA TRP A 355 9.82 -18.37 18.07
C TRP A 355 8.73 -17.81 17.15
N TYR A 356 7.56 -17.46 17.71
CA TYR A 356 6.43 -16.87 16.97
C TYR A 356 6.74 -15.48 16.40
N PHE A 357 7.79 -14.79 16.85
CA PHE A 357 8.22 -13.54 16.20
C PHE A 357 8.60 -13.78 14.75
N LEU A 358 9.31 -14.89 14.47
CA LEU A 358 9.67 -15.25 13.10
C LEU A 358 8.43 -15.58 12.26
N VAL A 359 7.41 -16.21 12.85
CA VAL A 359 6.13 -16.47 12.16
C VAL A 359 5.45 -15.17 11.78
N ILE A 360 5.37 -14.21 12.71
CA ILE A 360 4.77 -12.89 12.45
C ILE A 360 5.56 -12.17 11.36
N GLY A 361 6.89 -12.15 11.48
CA GLY A 361 7.78 -11.50 10.52
C GLY A 361 7.66 -12.07 9.11
N PHE A 362 7.77 -13.39 8.97
CA PHE A 362 7.70 -14.06 7.68
C PHE A 362 6.30 -13.99 7.07
N SER A 363 5.26 -14.35 7.83
CA SER A 363 3.89 -14.33 7.33
C SER A 363 3.43 -12.92 6.97
N GLY A 364 3.81 -11.91 7.77
CA GLY A 364 3.50 -10.53 7.48
C GLY A 364 4.18 -10.03 6.21
N ALA A 365 5.47 -10.34 6.01
CA ALA A 365 6.18 -10.00 4.78
C ALA A 365 5.56 -10.70 3.57
N LEU A 366 5.20 -11.99 3.70
CA LEU A 366 4.56 -12.76 2.64
C LEU A 366 3.19 -12.20 2.25
N GLN A 367 2.41 -11.76 3.21
CA GLN A 367 1.08 -11.17 2.97
C GLN A 367 1.13 -9.70 2.54
N SER A 368 2.32 -9.12 2.43
CA SER A 368 2.55 -7.75 1.98
C SER A 368 3.15 -7.71 0.58
N HIS A 369 4.32 -8.37 0.39
CA HIS A 369 5.11 -8.29 -0.84
C HIS A 369 5.91 -9.56 -1.07
N ILE A 370 5.66 -10.22 -2.20
CA ILE A 370 6.25 -11.55 -2.48
C ILE A 370 7.79 -11.53 -2.52
N LEU A 371 8.37 -10.48 -3.11
CA LEU A 371 9.83 -10.37 -3.18
C LEU A 371 10.45 -10.11 -1.81
N SER A 372 9.80 -9.30 -0.95
CA SER A 372 10.26 -9.12 0.43
C SER A 372 10.21 -10.42 1.22
N ALA A 373 9.21 -11.26 1.00
CA ALA A 373 9.15 -12.60 1.61
C ALA A 373 10.29 -13.50 1.11
N ALA A 374 10.65 -13.42 -0.17
CA ALA A 374 11.80 -14.13 -0.71
C ALA A 374 13.10 -13.65 -0.07
N PHE A 375 13.30 -12.35 0.13
CA PHE A 375 14.45 -11.81 0.88
C PHE A 375 14.48 -12.33 2.32
N VAL A 376 13.34 -12.34 3.01
CA VAL A 376 13.26 -12.91 4.37
C VAL A 376 13.67 -14.38 4.36
N ALA A 377 13.19 -15.16 3.42
CA ALA A 377 13.54 -16.58 3.29
C ALA A 377 15.06 -16.77 3.08
N VAL A 378 15.66 -16.01 2.16
CA VAL A 378 17.10 -16.05 1.90
C VAL A 378 17.90 -15.66 3.13
N ILE A 379 17.53 -14.59 3.84
CA ILE A 379 18.19 -14.16 5.08
C ILE A 379 18.04 -15.23 6.18
N CYS A 380 16.88 -15.87 6.29
CA CYS A 380 16.68 -16.99 7.22
C CYS A 380 17.65 -18.15 6.91
N VAL A 381 17.81 -18.52 5.65
CA VAL A 381 18.74 -19.58 5.21
C VAL A 381 20.20 -19.17 5.51
N ILE A 382 20.62 -17.97 5.14
CA ILE A 382 21.98 -17.47 5.41
C ILE A 382 22.25 -17.48 6.92
N THR A 383 21.30 -16.96 7.72
CA THR A 383 21.44 -16.94 9.19
C THR A 383 21.55 -18.37 9.75
N ALA A 384 20.72 -19.29 9.25
CA ALA A 384 20.78 -20.70 9.67
C ALA A 384 22.12 -21.36 9.33
N LEU A 385 22.69 -21.07 8.16
CA LEU A 385 24.01 -21.56 7.76
C LEU A 385 25.12 -21.00 8.66
N VAL A 386 25.12 -19.68 8.94
CA VAL A 386 26.11 -19.06 9.83
C VAL A 386 26.06 -19.65 11.23
N TYR A 387 24.86 -19.96 11.73
CA TYR A 387 24.67 -20.50 13.09
C TYR A 387 24.40 -22.02 13.12
N VAL A 388 24.70 -22.76 12.06
CA VAL A 388 24.36 -24.20 11.93
C VAL A 388 24.88 -25.05 13.10
N GLY A 389 26.12 -24.83 13.51
CA GLY A 389 26.71 -25.53 14.66
C GLY A 389 25.93 -25.28 15.97
N ARG A 390 25.46 -24.05 16.20
CA ARG A 390 24.64 -23.70 17.37
C ARG A 390 23.25 -24.32 17.29
N ILE A 391 22.64 -24.26 16.10
CA ILE A 391 21.30 -24.83 15.84
C ILE A 391 21.28 -26.32 16.12
N ILE A 392 22.30 -27.05 15.67
CA ILE A 392 22.41 -28.51 15.91
C ILE A 392 22.67 -28.82 17.37
N ARG A 393 23.70 -28.19 17.96
CA ARG A 393 24.11 -28.42 19.36
C ARG A 393 22.97 -28.17 20.35
N ASP A 394 22.26 -27.07 20.17
CA ASP A 394 21.21 -26.62 21.09
C ASP A 394 19.81 -27.06 20.65
N LYS A 395 19.71 -27.95 19.63
CA LYS A 395 18.45 -28.48 19.05
C LYS A 395 17.44 -27.39 18.68
N ARG A 396 17.94 -26.24 18.17
CA ARG A 396 17.11 -25.09 17.77
C ARG A 396 16.32 -25.35 16.48
N TYR A 397 16.63 -26.38 15.72
CA TYR A 397 15.89 -26.81 14.55
C TYR A 397 14.40 -27.12 14.86
N LEU A 398 14.06 -27.45 16.10
CA LEU A 398 12.66 -27.64 16.51
C LEU A 398 11.85 -26.34 16.46
N GLU A 399 12.42 -25.23 16.92
CA GLU A 399 11.80 -23.91 16.87
C GLU A 399 11.72 -23.40 15.44
N ILE A 400 12.74 -23.66 14.62
CA ILE A 400 12.73 -23.34 13.18
C ILE A 400 11.60 -24.12 12.49
N GLY A 401 11.49 -25.42 12.74
CA GLY A 401 10.44 -26.27 12.16
C GLY A 401 9.02 -25.82 12.57
N LYS A 402 8.83 -25.45 13.85
CA LYS A 402 7.57 -24.88 14.34
C LYS A 402 7.24 -23.56 13.62
N ALA A 403 8.24 -22.67 13.47
CA ALA A 403 8.04 -21.39 12.80
C ALA A 403 7.70 -21.59 11.33
N ALA A 404 8.44 -22.42 10.61
CA ALA A 404 8.19 -22.72 9.20
C ALA A 404 6.82 -23.39 8.98
N GLY A 405 6.51 -24.43 9.77
CA GLY A 405 5.24 -25.16 9.65
C GLY A 405 4.03 -24.27 9.94
N LEU A 406 4.09 -23.47 11.01
CA LEU A 406 2.99 -22.57 11.33
C LEU A 406 2.85 -21.45 10.28
N SER A 407 3.97 -20.88 9.79
CA SER A 407 3.93 -19.89 8.73
C SER A 407 3.29 -20.47 7.45
N MET A 408 3.62 -21.70 7.10
CA MET A 408 3.02 -22.37 5.95
C MET A 408 1.52 -22.54 6.12
N LEU A 409 1.08 -23.11 7.24
CA LEU A 409 -0.34 -23.36 7.50
C LEU A 409 -1.17 -22.08 7.54
N LEU A 410 -0.66 -21.00 8.13
CA LEU A 410 -1.34 -19.70 8.18
C LEU A 410 -1.52 -19.07 6.80
N ASN A 411 -0.62 -19.35 5.86
CA ASN A 411 -0.59 -18.70 4.56
C ASN A 411 -1.08 -19.60 3.40
N MET A 412 -1.58 -20.81 3.67
CA MET A 412 -2.09 -21.72 2.65
C MET A 412 -3.18 -21.09 1.76
N TRP A 413 -4.06 -20.26 2.36
CA TRP A 413 -5.14 -19.56 1.68
C TRP A 413 -4.67 -18.64 0.53
N TYR A 414 -3.42 -18.16 0.60
CA TYR A 414 -2.76 -17.35 -0.42
C TYR A 414 -1.81 -18.20 -1.28
N LEU A 415 -0.98 -19.03 -0.65
CA LEU A 415 0.05 -19.79 -1.34
C LEU A 415 -0.52 -20.80 -2.33
N VAL A 416 -1.63 -21.46 -1.99
CA VAL A 416 -2.23 -22.48 -2.89
C VAL A 416 -2.81 -21.82 -4.14
N PRO A 417 -3.66 -20.79 -4.08
CA PRO A 417 -4.07 -20.07 -5.29
C PRO A 417 -2.88 -19.51 -6.09
N PHE A 418 -1.91 -18.86 -5.43
CA PHE A 418 -0.73 -18.31 -6.07
C PHE A 418 0.02 -19.38 -6.89
N MET A 419 0.37 -20.52 -6.26
CA MET A 419 1.08 -21.61 -6.93
C MET A 419 0.25 -22.26 -8.04
N THR A 420 -1.06 -22.43 -7.82
CA THR A 420 -1.95 -23.01 -8.81
C THR A 420 -1.98 -22.14 -10.07
N TYR A 421 -2.23 -20.86 -9.95
CA TYR A 421 -2.25 -19.95 -11.10
C TYR A 421 -0.86 -19.82 -11.74
N TYR A 422 0.20 -19.75 -10.95
CA TYR A 422 1.57 -19.62 -11.45
C TYR A 422 2.02 -20.81 -12.32
N TYR A 423 1.61 -22.03 -11.97
CA TYR A 423 2.02 -23.26 -12.67
C TYR A 423 0.99 -23.79 -13.65
N MET A 424 -0.29 -23.54 -13.43
CA MET A 424 -1.36 -24.14 -14.25
C MET A 424 -1.95 -23.15 -15.29
N GLU A 425 -1.66 -21.86 -15.18
CA GLU A 425 -2.08 -20.86 -16.15
C GLU A 425 -0.89 -20.35 -16.95
N ASP A 426 -1.14 -20.10 -18.24
CA ASP A 426 -0.16 -19.41 -19.09
C ASP A 426 -0.22 -17.92 -18.84
N ILE A 427 0.36 -17.49 -17.73
CA ILE A 427 0.46 -16.08 -17.37
C ILE A 427 1.75 -15.49 -17.91
N CYS A 428 1.69 -14.23 -18.33
CA CYS A 428 2.84 -13.48 -18.78
C CYS A 428 3.85 -13.31 -17.63
N LYS A 429 5.03 -13.94 -17.75
CA LYS A 429 6.10 -13.96 -16.75
C LYS A 429 7.33 -13.17 -17.19
N ASP A 430 7.48 -12.90 -18.48
CA ASP A 430 8.70 -12.31 -19.04
C ASP A 430 8.88 -10.86 -18.64
N SER A 431 7.80 -10.13 -18.41
CA SER A 431 7.81 -8.77 -17.91
C SER A 431 8.25 -8.65 -16.43
N LEU A 432 8.32 -9.77 -15.69
CA LEU A 432 8.86 -9.80 -14.33
C LEU A 432 10.37 -9.59 -14.27
N ARG A 433 11.07 -9.73 -15.39
CA ARG A 433 12.52 -9.59 -15.49
C ARG A 433 12.89 -8.18 -15.89
N TRP A 434 13.59 -7.47 -15.03
CA TRP A 434 14.06 -6.11 -15.31
C TRP A 434 15.45 -6.18 -15.96
N SER A 435 15.54 -5.81 -17.22
CA SER A 435 16.78 -5.91 -18.01
C SER A 435 17.89 -4.93 -17.60
N SER A 436 17.51 -3.80 -16.98
CA SER A 436 18.45 -2.74 -16.57
C SER A 436 18.73 -2.73 -15.06
N TYR A 437 18.72 -3.89 -14.40
CA TYR A 437 18.96 -4.02 -12.97
C TYR A 437 20.17 -3.22 -12.45
N PHE A 438 21.32 -3.30 -13.12
CA PHE A 438 22.55 -2.62 -12.67
C PHE A 438 22.52 -1.10 -12.90
N GLU A 439 21.73 -0.59 -13.85
CA GLU A 439 21.57 0.85 -14.12
C GLU A 439 20.83 1.54 -12.99
N GLN A 440 20.07 0.79 -12.22
CA GLN A 440 19.31 1.24 -11.06
C GLN A 440 20.13 1.15 -9.75
N SER A 441 21.43 0.94 -9.84
CA SER A 441 22.33 0.94 -8.67
C SER A 441 22.47 2.34 -8.09
N ILE A 442 22.59 2.42 -6.76
CA ILE A 442 22.68 3.68 -6.05
C ILE A 442 24.12 4.21 -6.07
N ASN A 443 24.29 5.49 -6.34
CA ASN A 443 25.58 6.15 -6.12
C ASN A 443 25.89 6.26 -4.63
N LEU A 444 27.16 6.13 -4.25
CA LEU A 444 27.58 6.22 -2.85
C LEU A 444 27.21 7.57 -2.22
N SER A 445 27.26 8.66 -2.99
CA SER A 445 26.80 9.98 -2.54
C SER A 445 25.32 9.97 -2.14
N ASN A 446 24.49 9.33 -2.95
CA ASN A 446 23.04 9.22 -2.68
C ASN A 446 22.74 8.34 -1.46
N LEU A 447 23.51 7.25 -1.28
CA LEU A 447 23.38 6.37 -0.12
C LEU A 447 23.62 7.12 1.21
N ILE A 448 24.49 8.12 1.19
CA ILE A 448 24.88 8.94 2.35
C ILE A 448 23.97 10.18 2.51
N GLN A 449 23.53 10.78 1.41
CA GLN A 449 22.68 11.98 1.42
C GLN A 449 21.32 11.69 2.05
N SER A 450 21.04 12.33 3.17
CA SER A 450 19.81 12.09 3.92
C SER A 450 18.75 13.18 3.80
N LEU A 451 19.03 14.28 3.09
CA LEU A 451 18.24 15.50 3.20
C LEU A 451 17.58 15.98 1.89
N SER A 452 17.69 15.22 0.79
CA SER A 452 17.11 15.66 -0.47
C SER A 452 16.19 14.61 -1.07
N LEU A 453 14.92 14.67 -0.71
CA LEU A 453 13.84 14.06 -1.47
C LEU A 453 13.46 14.91 -2.71
N TYR A 454 14.20 16.00 -2.96
CA TYR A 454 13.96 16.93 -4.07
C TYR A 454 14.07 16.31 -5.47
N ASN A 455 14.76 15.19 -5.61
CA ASN A 455 14.76 14.42 -6.86
C ASN A 455 14.07 13.08 -6.65
N LYS A 456 13.20 12.72 -7.55
CA LYS A 456 12.24 11.61 -7.56
C LYS A 456 12.73 10.22 -7.10
N GLN A 457 14.01 10.01 -6.74
CA GLN A 457 14.58 8.68 -6.51
C GLN A 457 15.72 8.65 -5.49
N TYR A 458 15.54 9.24 -4.30
CA TYR A 458 16.58 9.12 -3.26
C TYR A 458 16.38 7.87 -2.40
N PHE A 459 17.10 6.82 -2.79
CA PHE A 459 17.28 5.65 -1.95
C PHE A 459 18.49 5.87 -1.04
N SER A 460 18.27 6.12 0.24
CA SER A 460 19.31 6.46 1.21
C SER A 460 19.15 5.69 2.51
N LEU A 461 20.27 5.45 3.19
CA LEU A 461 20.31 4.98 4.59
C LEU A 461 19.96 6.11 5.56
N GLY A 462 20.34 7.32 5.23
CA GLY A 462 20.21 8.49 6.10
C GLY A 462 21.31 8.59 7.17
N LEU A 463 21.63 9.85 7.56
CA LEU A 463 22.69 10.12 8.53
C LEU A 463 22.46 9.46 9.90
N ALA A 464 21.21 9.33 10.32
CA ALA A 464 20.91 8.71 11.60
C ALA A 464 21.28 7.21 11.63
N LEU A 465 21.01 6.46 10.55
CA LEU A 465 21.39 5.04 10.46
C LEU A 465 22.88 4.85 10.19
N LEU A 466 23.52 5.78 9.47
CA LEU A 466 24.99 5.82 9.38
C LEU A 466 25.64 6.09 10.75
N GLY A 467 25.02 6.95 11.56
CA GLY A 467 25.41 7.11 12.97
C GLY A 467 25.24 5.80 13.77
N CYS A 468 24.18 5.04 13.52
CA CYS A 468 23.98 3.72 14.12
C CYS A 468 25.07 2.72 13.70
N LEU A 469 25.50 2.76 12.43
CA LEU A 469 26.66 1.99 11.95
C LEU A 469 27.92 2.34 12.71
N GLY A 470 28.24 3.64 12.86
CA GLY A 470 29.40 4.12 13.64
C GLY A 470 29.34 3.68 15.11
N ILE A 471 28.18 3.76 15.74
CA ILE A 471 27.94 3.27 17.12
C ILE A 471 28.22 1.77 17.19
N GLY A 472 27.77 0.99 16.22
CA GLY A 472 28.02 -0.44 16.14
C GLY A 472 29.51 -0.77 16.02
N VAL A 473 30.24 -0.04 15.19
CA VAL A 473 31.70 -0.20 15.04
C VAL A 473 32.40 0.08 16.37
N ILE A 474 32.10 1.21 17.03
CA ILE A 474 32.70 1.57 18.33
C ILE A 474 32.39 0.48 19.37
N TYR A 475 31.13 0.08 19.50
CA TYR A 475 30.69 -0.90 20.49
C TYR A 475 31.30 -2.30 20.29
N LEU A 476 31.30 -2.80 19.05
CA LEU A 476 31.64 -4.19 18.76
C LEU A 476 33.12 -4.42 18.44
N LEU A 477 33.79 -3.42 17.87
CA LEU A 477 35.16 -3.54 17.38
C LEU A 477 36.19 -2.75 18.19
N CYS A 478 35.82 -1.59 18.76
CA CYS A 478 36.75 -0.75 19.51
C CYS A 478 36.71 -1.00 21.02
N GLU A 479 35.63 -1.52 21.58
CA GLU A 479 35.54 -1.85 22.99
C GLU A 479 36.11 -3.25 23.28
N HIS A 480 37.14 -3.29 24.12
CA HIS A 480 37.71 -4.54 24.56
C HIS A 480 36.88 -5.12 25.73
N ARG A 481 36.19 -6.26 25.50
CA ARG A 481 35.37 -6.93 26.47
C ARG A 481 35.91 -8.31 26.78
N SER A 482 36.06 -8.62 28.08
CA SER A 482 36.57 -9.91 28.55
C SER A 482 35.64 -11.08 28.28
N GLN A 483 34.32 -10.80 28.17
CA GLN A 483 33.30 -11.81 27.82
C GLN A 483 32.31 -11.23 26.82
N LYS A 484 32.22 -11.86 25.64
CA LYS A 484 31.19 -11.55 24.63
C LYS A 484 29.95 -12.40 24.87
N GLU A 485 28.80 -11.76 25.01
CA GLU A 485 27.53 -12.44 25.10
C GLU A 485 27.03 -12.92 23.72
N ASP A 486 26.12 -13.88 23.69
CA ASP A 486 25.45 -14.34 22.45
C ASP A 486 24.81 -13.19 21.67
N LEU A 487 24.31 -12.17 22.36
CA LEU A 487 23.72 -10.98 21.74
C LEU A 487 24.79 -10.15 21.00
N ASP A 488 26.00 -10.01 21.54
CA ASP A 488 27.09 -9.26 20.90
C ASP A 488 27.52 -9.94 19.59
N GLY A 489 27.62 -11.28 19.60
CA GLY A 489 27.88 -12.05 18.38
C GLY A 489 26.80 -11.88 17.33
N TYR A 490 25.53 -11.79 17.76
CA TYR A 490 24.43 -11.54 16.84
C TYR A 490 24.42 -10.11 16.29
N LEU A 491 24.74 -9.12 17.12
CA LEU A 491 24.88 -7.73 16.66
C LEU A 491 26.03 -7.57 15.67
N LEU A 492 27.16 -8.27 15.86
CA LEU A 492 28.25 -8.30 14.88
C LEU A 492 27.80 -8.92 13.55
N TYR A 493 27.03 -10.01 13.60
CA TYR A 493 26.41 -10.60 12.41
C TYR A 493 25.50 -9.59 11.70
N LEU A 494 24.65 -8.87 12.44
CA LEU A 494 23.77 -7.84 11.87
C LEU A 494 24.56 -6.66 11.28
N LEU A 495 25.66 -6.25 11.92
CA LEU A 495 26.56 -5.19 11.42
C LEU A 495 27.13 -5.59 10.07
N VAL A 496 27.71 -6.79 9.96
CA VAL A 496 28.31 -7.30 8.72
C VAL A 496 27.24 -7.47 7.66
N MET A 497 26.10 -8.09 7.99
CA MET A 497 24.98 -8.29 7.07
C MET A 497 24.43 -6.96 6.56
N GLY A 498 24.21 -5.97 7.44
CA GLY A 498 23.75 -4.64 7.06
C GLY A 498 24.72 -3.93 6.12
N CYS A 499 26.02 -4.03 6.36
CA CYS A 499 27.05 -3.48 5.46
C CYS A 499 27.07 -4.18 4.09
N ILE A 500 26.98 -5.50 4.05
CA ILE A 500 26.91 -6.27 2.79
C ILE A 500 25.68 -5.88 1.99
N LEU A 501 24.52 -5.86 2.63
CA LEU A 501 23.26 -5.49 1.97
C LEU A 501 23.30 -4.05 1.44
N ALA A 502 23.83 -3.10 2.22
CA ALA A 502 24.00 -1.72 1.77
C ALA A 502 25.00 -1.62 0.60
N PHE A 503 26.12 -2.36 0.63
CA PHE A 503 27.09 -2.41 -0.46
C PHE A 503 26.45 -2.99 -1.75
N MET A 504 25.61 -4.02 -1.64
CA MET A 504 24.92 -4.62 -2.79
C MET A 504 23.99 -3.65 -3.51
N THR A 505 23.58 -2.55 -2.88
CA THR A 505 22.76 -1.53 -3.52
C THR A 505 23.55 -0.60 -4.42
N THR A 506 24.87 -0.55 -4.26
CA THR A 506 25.74 0.43 -4.91
C THR A 506 26.25 -0.04 -6.28
N GLY A 507 26.61 0.92 -7.13
CA GLY A 507 27.26 0.64 -8.41
C GLY A 507 28.69 0.07 -8.28
N TYR A 508 29.27 0.03 -7.06
CA TYR A 508 30.54 -0.63 -6.78
C TYR A 508 30.44 -2.13 -6.58
N PHE A 509 29.24 -2.63 -6.28
CA PHE A 509 28.99 -4.07 -6.27
C PHE A 509 29.12 -4.61 -7.70
N PRO A 510 29.83 -5.76 -7.94
CA PRO A 510 30.16 -6.23 -9.27
C PRO A 510 28.95 -6.81 -10.03
N ASN A 511 27.86 -6.09 -10.08
CA ASN A 511 26.60 -6.51 -10.72
C ASN A 511 26.81 -6.93 -12.17
N ARG A 512 27.59 -6.15 -12.98
CA ARG A 512 27.81 -6.45 -14.40
C ARG A 512 28.57 -7.76 -14.60
N THR A 513 29.57 -8.03 -13.76
CA THR A 513 30.38 -9.25 -13.84
C THR A 513 29.55 -10.46 -13.41
N LEU A 514 28.72 -10.31 -12.38
CA LEU A 514 27.86 -11.38 -11.90
C LEU A 514 26.70 -11.66 -12.85
N LEU A 515 26.13 -10.63 -13.48
CA LEU A 515 25.06 -10.76 -14.48
C LEU A 515 25.54 -11.47 -15.77
N ALA A 516 26.83 -11.55 -16.02
CA ALA A 516 27.37 -12.39 -17.10
C ALA A 516 27.16 -13.90 -16.84
N ASN A 517 26.86 -14.30 -15.59
CA ASN A 517 26.46 -15.65 -15.22
C ASN A 517 24.95 -15.79 -15.27
N SER A 518 24.44 -16.72 -16.08
CA SER A 518 23.00 -16.91 -16.32
C SER A 518 22.18 -17.21 -15.06
N LEU A 519 22.76 -17.91 -14.07
CA LEU A 519 22.07 -18.18 -12.80
C LEU A 519 21.91 -16.88 -11.98
N PHE A 520 22.96 -16.08 -11.88
CA PHE A 520 22.90 -14.83 -11.15
C PHE A 520 22.03 -13.80 -11.87
N GLU A 521 22.09 -13.75 -13.21
CA GLU A 521 21.23 -12.91 -14.02
C GLU A 521 19.74 -13.22 -13.74
N ASN A 522 19.36 -14.48 -13.74
CA ASN A 522 17.98 -14.89 -13.44
C ASN A 522 17.54 -14.45 -12.05
N ILE A 523 18.40 -14.55 -11.04
CA ILE A 523 18.08 -14.14 -9.67
C ILE A 523 17.99 -12.60 -9.58
N ALA A 524 18.96 -11.89 -10.13
CA ALA A 524 19.05 -10.43 -10.06
C ALA A 524 17.90 -9.74 -10.80
N THR A 525 17.57 -10.24 -12.00
CA THR A 525 16.44 -9.70 -12.78
C THR A 525 15.09 -9.94 -12.10
N MET A 526 14.93 -11.04 -11.34
CA MET A 526 13.75 -11.28 -10.51
C MET A 526 13.67 -10.31 -9.32
N ILE A 527 14.80 -9.89 -8.75
CA ILE A 527 14.85 -8.87 -7.69
C ILE A 527 14.42 -7.50 -8.22
N GLN A 528 14.57 -7.26 -9.51
CA GLN A 528 14.25 -6.05 -10.28
C GLN A 528 15.13 -4.85 -9.94
N PHE A 529 15.33 -4.51 -8.65
CA PHE A 529 16.01 -3.29 -8.23
C PHE A 529 16.98 -3.54 -7.06
N PRO A 530 18.27 -3.07 -7.16
CA PRO A 530 19.25 -3.26 -6.09
C PRO A 530 18.88 -2.54 -4.79
N TRP A 531 18.19 -1.41 -4.86
CA TRP A 531 17.83 -0.65 -3.66
C TRP A 531 16.89 -1.39 -2.68
N ARG A 532 16.24 -2.48 -3.11
CA ARG A 532 15.39 -3.31 -2.22
C ARG A 532 16.17 -3.92 -1.05
N PHE A 533 17.50 -4.06 -1.19
CA PHE A 533 18.38 -4.47 -0.09
C PHE A 533 18.47 -3.43 1.03
N LEU A 534 18.08 -2.16 0.82
CA LEU A 534 18.08 -1.14 1.86
C LEU A 534 17.10 -1.45 2.99
N GLY A 535 15.96 -2.07 2.71
CA GLY A 535 14.97 -2.43 3.74
C GLY A 535 15.58 -3.24 4.88
N PRO A 536 16.11 -4.44 4.62
CA PRO A 536 16.81 -5.23 5.63
C PRO A 536 18.09 -4.58 6.15
N ALA A 537 18.86 -3.84 5.33
CA ALA A 537 20.06 -3.13 5.78
C ALA A 537 19.75 -2.09 6.85
N CYS A 538 18.74 -1.25 6.63
CA CYS A 538 18.29 -0.25 7.59
C CYS A 538 17.83 -0.89 8.91
N ALA A 539 17.09 -2.00 8.83
CA ALA A 539 16.66 -2.72 10.00
C ALA A 539 17.85 -3.27 10.80
N CYS A 540 18.83 -3.89 10.14
CA CYS A 540 20.06 -4.36 10.79
C CYS A 540 20.81 -3.23 11.49
N MET A 541 21.06 -2.11 10.80
CA MET A 541 21.77 -0.95 11.34
C MET A 541 21.04 -0.32 12.53
N MET A 542 19.72 -0.23 12.47
CA MET A 542 18.90 0.26 13.59
C MET A 542 19.13 -0.60 14.84
N PHE A 543 19.02 -1.94 14.74
CA PHE A 543 19.22 -2.84 15.87
C PHE A 543 20.63 -2.69 16.47
N VAL A 544 21.65 -2.69 15.63
CA VAL A 544 23.05 -2.55 16.05
C VAL A 544 23.27 -1.22 16.77
N GLY A 545 22.79 -0.11 16.19
CA GLY A 545 22.99 1.22 16.76
C GLY A 545 22.26 1.43 18.08
N VAL A 546 20.98 1.07 18.17
CA VAL A 546 20.18 1.33 19.40
C VAL A 546 20.61 0.44 20.56
N ILE A 547 20.98 -0.81 20.28
CA ILE A 547 21.45 -1.74 21.31
C ILE A 547 22.90 -1.38 21.70
N GLY A 548 23.75 -1.14 20.72
CA GLY A 548 25.15 -0.73 20.93
C GLY A 548 25.25 0.55 21.77
N LEU A 549 24.45 1.60 21.45
CA LEU A 549 24.43 2.83 22.24
C LEU A 549 24.06 2.59 23.72
N SER A 550 23.17 1.65 24.00
CA SER A 550 22.79 1.35 25.38
C SER A 550 23.85 0.60 26.17
N ARG A 551 24.68 -0.17 25.47
CA ARG A 551 25.67 -1.08 26.06
C ARG A 551 27.09 -0.56 26.01
N SER A 552 27.40 0.43 25.17
CA SER A 552 28.74 1.00 25.03
C SER A 552 29.16 1.78 26.28
N ASP A 553 30.32 1.47 26.79
CA ASP A 553 30.96 2.22 27.89
C ASP A 553 31.66 3.46 27.38
N ILE A 554 32.27 3.42 26.19
CA ILE A 554 32.91 4.57 25.52
C ILE A 554 31.88 5.68 25.26
N LEU A 555 30.71 5.30 24.76
CA LEU A 555 29.66 6.29 24.39
C LEU A 555 28.78 6.71 25.59
N LYS A 556 28.94 6.08 26.75
CA LYS A 556 28.11 6.34 27.95
C LYS A 556 28.08 7.82 28.34
N PRO A 557 29.18 8.60 28.35
CA PRO A 557 29.16 10.04 28.69
C PRO A 557 28.34 10.86 27.70
N PHE A 558 28.34 10.48 26.43
CA PHE A 558 27.71 11.22 25.33
C PHE A 558 26.33 10.70 24.97
N ARG A 559 25.84 9.67 25.65
CA ARG A 559 24.62 8.93 25.30
C ARG A 559 23.39 9.83 25.08
N ASN A 560 23.19 10.84 25.92
CA ASN A 560 22.05 11.75 25.82
C ASN A 560 22.17 12.67 24.58
N ILE A 561 23.37 13.14 24.28
CA ILE A 561 23.65 14.00 23.12
C ILE A 561 23.46 13.19 21.83
N ILE A 562 24.03 11.99 21.77
CA ILE A 562 23.90 11.09 20.63
C ILE A 562 22.43 10.72 20.41
N PHE A 563 21.70 10.41 21.46
CA PHE A 563 20.26 10.12 21.41
C PHE A 563 19.47 11.30 20.80
N ALA A 564 19.71 12.51 21.30
CA ALA A 564 19.04 13.71 20.78
C ALA A 564 19.42 14.02 19.32
N LEU A 565 20.70 13.85 18.99
CA LEU A 565 21.21 14.05 17.63
C LEU A 565 20.57 13.05 16.63
N LEU A 566 20.53 11.76 16.96
CA LEU A 566 19.93 10.74 16.10
C LEU A 566 18.43 10.99 15.88
N ILE A 567 17.70 11.40 16.92
CA ILE A 567 16.29 11.78 16.79
C ILE A 567 16.17 13.02 15.89
N GLY A 568 16.95 14.07 16.16
CA GLY A 568 16.92 15.32 15.38
C GLY A 568 17.19 15.08 13.90
N LEU A 569 18.25 14.33 13.57
CA LEU A 569 18.58 13.96 12.18
C LEU A 569 17.46 13.19 11.50
N ASN A 570 16.78 12.32 12.24
CA ASN A 570 15.71 11.52 11.65
C ASN A 570 14.40 12.32 11.49
N LEU A 571 14.13 13.29 12.35
CA LEU A 571 12.99 14.21 12.21
C LEU A 571 13.12 15.11 10.97
N LEU A 572 14.36 15.45 10.56
CA LEU A 572 14.59 16.23 9.34
C LEU A 572 14.08 15.55 8.08
N VAL A 573 13.94 14.23 8.08
CA VAL A 573 13.38 13.47 6.94
C VAL A 573 11.93 13.89 6.65
N ILE A 574 11.16 14.25 7.66
CA ILE A 574 9.76 14.70 7.48
C ILE A 574 9.71 16.01 6.68
N VAL A 575 10.62 16.94 6.97
CA VAL A 575 10.68 18.26 6.34
C VAL A 575 11.24 18.18 4.91
N SER A 576 11.93 17.08 4.58
CA SER A 576 12.52 16.88 3.26
C SER A 576 11.56 16.28 2.23
N VAL A 577 10.32 15.95 2.61
CA VAL A 577 9.30 15.49 1.65
C VAL A 577 8.94 16.64 0.72
N PRO A 578 9.02 16.47 -0.63
CA PRO A 578 8.72 17.55 -1.55
C PRO A 578 7.28 18.02 -1.41
N THR A 579 7.09 19.33 -1.36
CA THR A 579 5.77 19.96 -1.33
C THR A 579 5.30 20.42 -2.71
N ASP A 580 6.20 20.44 -3.70
CA ASP A 580 5.96 20.99 -5.02
C ASP A 580 5.97 19.95 -6.15
N ASN A 581 5.10 20.15 -7.12
CA ASN A 581 5.00 19.55 -8.46
C ASN A 581 5.06 18.02 -8.63
N ASN A 582 5.40 17.23 -7.61
CA ASN A 582 5.40 15.77 -7.69
C ASN A 582 4.22 15.14 -6.95
N HIS A 583 3.08 15.79 -7.01
CA HIS A 583 1.87 15.32 -6.38
C HIS A 583 0.76 15.13 -7.42
N MET A 584 -0.15 14.25 -7.10
CA MET A 584 -1.38 14.02 -7.85
C MET A 584 -2.52 14.60 -7.02
N PRO A 585 -3.03 15.78 -7.34
CA PRO A 585 -4.20 16.31 -6.69
C PRO A 585 -5.34 15.31 -6.85
N TYR A 586 -5.74 14.73 -5.75
CA TYR A 586 -6.74 13.67 -5.76
C TYR A 586 -7.41 13.65 -4.42
N ASP A 587 -8.58 14.06 -4.37
CA ASP A 587 -9.52 13.82 -3.33
C ASP A 587 -10.65 14.82 -3.30
N ASN A 588 -11.57 14.54 -2.47
CA ASN A 588 -12.64 15.41 -2.22
C ASN A 588 -12.35 16.32 -1.00
N PRO A 589 -12.75 17.51 -1.11
CA PRO A 589 -13.64 17.97 -2.16
C PRO A 589 -12.91 18.32 -3.45
N GLU A 590 -11.74 17.82 -3.62
CA GLU A 590 -10.81 18.12 -4.66
C GLU A 590 -10.91 17.17 -5.82
N ALA A 591 -10.70 17.60 -6.93
CA ALA A 591 -10.33 16.82 -8.04
C ALA A 591 -8.86 16.47 -7.86
N VAL A 592 -8.33 15.40 -8.08
CA VAL A 592 -7.99 14.89 -8.48
C VAL A 592 -6.85 14.39 -9.20
N ALA A 593 -6.33 14.74 -10.16
CA ALA A 593 -5.16 14.35 -10.85
C ALA A 593 -4.30 15.55 -11.19
N SER A 594 -2.98 15.44 -11.10
CA SER A 594 -2.10 16.44 -11.65
C SER A 594 -2.15 16.43 -13.16
N LYS A 595 -1.94 17.60 -13.79
CA LYS A 595 -1.82 17.70 -15.24
C LYS A 595 -0.79 16.69 -15.76
N GLY A 596 -1.15 15.93 -16.79
CA GLY A 596 -0.32 14.91 -17.40
C GLY A 596 -0.50 13.49 -16.87
N HIS A 597 -1.21 13.30 -15.75
CA HIS A 597 -1.54 11.99 -15.18
C HIS A 597 -3.05 11.73 -15.08
N GLU A 598 -3.87 12.70 -15.38
CA GLU A 598 -5.32 12.67 -15.30
C GLU A 598 -5.90 11.50 -16.08
N SER A 599 -5.41 11.29 -17.29
CA SER A 599 -5.86 10.19 -18.15
C SER A 599 -5.49 8.82 -17.58
N LYS A 600 -4.38 8.73 -16.84
CA LYS A 600 -3.97 7.46 -16.21
C LYS A 600 -4.86 7.10 -15.04
N LEU A 601 -5.21 8.04 -14.18
CA LEU A 601 -6.04 7.75 -13.02
C LEU A 601 -7.53 7.68 -13.40
N ALA A 602 -8.06 8.67 -14.08
CA ALA A 602 -9.48 8.79 -14.40
C ALA A 602 -9.96 7.74 -15.41
N ALA A 603 -9.26 7.60 -16.52
CA ALA A 603 -9.60 6.59 -17.52
C ALA A 603 -9.17 5.17 -17.14
N ASN A 604 -8.27 5.02 -16.19
CA ASN A 604 -7.45 3.84 -16.03
C ASN A 604 -7.45 3.20 -14.63
N ILE A 605 -8.27 3.66 -13.67
CA ILE A 605 -8.42 2.87 -12.43
C ILE A 605 -8.87 1.43 -12.75
N GLY A 606 -9.64 1.25 -13.83
CA GLY A 606 -9.95 -0.08 -14.36
C GLY A 606 -8.95 -0.64 -15.37
N LEU A 607 -7.95 0.14 -15.79
CA LEU A 607 -6.99 -0.22 -16.85
C LEU A 607 -5.55 -0.33 -16.36
N PHE A 608 -5.24 0.28 -15.21
CA PHE A 608 -3.88 0.37 -14.69
C PHE A 608 -3.44 -0.93 -14.01
N TYR A 609 -3.48 -2.01 -14.78
CA TYR A 609 -2.96 -3.29 -14.37
C TYR A 609 -1.78 -3.64 -15.26
N PRO A 610 -0.63 -3.98 -14.67
CA PRO A 610 0.57 -4.30 -15.44
C PRO A 610 0.37 -5.53 -16.35
N HIS A 611 1.22 -5.69 -17.34
CA HIS A 611 1.22 -6.87 -18.22
C HIS A 611 1.49 -8.16 -17.44
N GLU A 612 2.23 -8.03 -16.34
CA GLU A 612 2.47 -9.12 -15.42
C GLU A 612 1.14 -9.67 -14.91
N TRP A 613 1.10 -11.00 -14.82
CA TRP A 613 -0.05 -11.75 -14.31
C TRP A 613 -1.29 -11.74 -15.22
N ARG A 614 -1.22 -11.15 -16.42
CA ARG A 614 -2.23 -11.37 -17.46
C ARG A 614 -2.02 -12.75 -18.07
N LEU A 615 -3.08 -13.30 -18.64
CA LEU A 615 -2.96 -14.49 -19.48
C LEU A 615 -2.17 -14.15 -20.74
N ASP A 616 -1.35 -15.07 -21.21
CA ASP A 616 -0.60 -14.91 -22.46
C ASP A 616 -1.58 -14.66 -23.63
N GLY A 617 -1.21 -13.71 -24.50
CA GLY A 617 -2.06 -13.24 -25.58
C GLY A 617 -3.04 -12.11 -25.21
N ALA A 618 -3.22 -11.78 -23.92
CA ALA A 618 -4.06 -10.67 -23.46
C ALA A 618 -3.29 -9.35 -23.52
N SER A 619 -3.11 -8.75 -24.72
CA SER A 619 -2.48 -7.44 -24.88
C SER A 619 -3.49 -6.29 -24.79
N ASP A 620 -3.00 -5.08 -24.44
CA ASP A 620 -3.86 -3.89 -24.35
C ASP A 620 -4.58 -3.58 -25.65
N GLU A 621 -3.94 -3.79 -26.79
CA GLU A 621 -4.52 -3.58 -28.12
C GLU A 621 -5.69 -4.54 -28.38
N ARG A 622 -5.56 -5.80 -27.97
CA ARG A 622 -6.59 -6.83 -28.13
C ARG A 622 -7.73 -6.71 -27.12
N LEU A 623 -7.47 -6.11 -25.97
CA LEU A 623 -8.47 -5.86 -24.92
C LEU A 623 -9.21 -4.52 -25.08
N THR A 624 -9.04 -3.81 -26.21
CA THR A 624 -9.75 -2.55 -26.48
C THR A 624 -11.25 -2.74 -26.70
N SER A 625 -11.67 -3.91 -27.18
CA SER A 625 -13.07 -4.21 -27.48
C SER A 625 -13.75 -4.91 -26.31
N SER A 626 -14.81 -4.29 -25.77
CA SER A 626 -15.77 -4.94 -24.84
C SER A 626 -16.88 -5.66 -25.61
N VAL A 627 -16.75 -5.82 -26.93
CA VAL A 627 -17.76 -6.44 -27.77
C VAL A 627 -17.62 -7.96 -27.75
N ILE A 628 -18.76 -8.64 -27.73
CA ILE A 628 -18.83 -10.07 -27.95
C ILE A 628 -18.46 -10.37 -29.39
N SER A 629 -17.67 -11.40 -29.60
CA SER A 629 -17.46 -11.97 -30.94
C SER A 629 -18.09 -13.34 -31.04
N SER A 630 -18.67 -13.65 -32.19
CA SER A 630 -19.28 -14.92 -32.46
C SER A 630 -19.06 -15.32 -33.93
N ASP A 631 -19.37 -16.56 -34.27
CA ASP A 631 -19.49 -16.99 -35.66
C ASP A 631 -20.76 -16.34 -36.26
N MET A 632 -20.60 -15.14 -36.79
CA MET A 632 -21.70 -14.29 -37.27
C MET A 632 -22.62 -14.93 -38.33
N ASN A 633 -22.14 -15.99 -39.00
CA ASN A 633 -22.94 -16.63 -40.05
C ASN A 633 -23.99 -17.59 -39.47
N ASN A 634 -23.78 -18.08 -38.24
CA ASN A 634 -24.57 -19.14 -37.66
C ASN A 634 -25.13 -18.81 -36.28
N ILE A 635 -24.70 -17.72 -35.64
CA ILE A 635 -25.05 -17.36 -34.28
C ILE A 635 -25.51 -15.89 -34.20
N THR A 636 -26.69 -15.71 -33.62
CA THR A 636 -27.21 -14.37 -33.27
C THR A 636 -27.21 -14.23 -31.75
N VAL A 637 -26.50 -13.21 -31.24
CA VAL A 637 -26.53 -12.86 -29.80
C VAL A 637 -27.54 -11.73 -29.60
N TYR A 638 -28.55 -11.96 -28.78
CA TYR A 638 -29.64 -11.01 -28.52
C TYR A 638 -29.32 -10.09 -27.34
N ASP A 639 -28.75 -10.64 -26.26
CA ASP A 639 -28.43 -9.88 -25.06
C ASP A 639 -27.18 -10.42 -24.38
N TYR A 640 -26.45 -9.50 -23.74
CA TYR A 640 -25.30 -9.81 -22.89
C TYR A 640 -25.28 -8.88 -21.69
N GLN A 641 -25.37 -9.47 -20.51
CA GLN A 641 -25.29 -8.74 -19.27
C GLN A 641 -24.14 -9.29 -18.42
N LYS A 642 -23.22 -8.41 -18.02
CA LYS A 642 -22.13 -8.73 -17.11
C LYS A 642 -22.31 -7.98 -15.80
N LYS A 643 -22.21 -8.69 -14.67
CA LYS A 643 -22.19 -8.13 -13.33
C LYS A 643 -21.10 -8.82 -12.51
N GLY A 644 -20.04 -8.09 -12.18
CA GLY A 644 -18.89 -8.66 -11.49
C GLY A 644 -18.20 -9.76 -12.33
N THR A 645 -18.05 -10.94 -11.78
CA THR A 645 -17.53 -12.12 -12.47
C THR A 645 -18.62 -13.01 -13.07
N LYS A 646 -19.86 -12.53 -13.12
CA LYS A 646 -21.00 -13.25 -13.66
C LYS A 646 -21.42 -12.64 -14.99
N ALA A 647 -21.83 -13.47 -15.94
CA ALA A 647 -22.41 -13.02 -17.19
C ALA A 647 -23.58 -13.91 -17.58
N VAL A 648 -24.55 -13.30 -18.25
CA VAL A 648 -25.70 -14.00 -18.87
C VAL A 648 -25.71 -13.61 -20.35
N ILE A 649 -25.87 -14.60 -21.21
CA ILE A 649 -25.91 -14.43 -22.67
C ILE A 649 -27.18 -15.07 -23.19
N SER A 650 -27.94 -14.33 -24.00
CA SER A 650 -29.08 -14.84 -24.79
C SER A 650 -28.67 -14.92 -26.26
N TYR A 651 -28.83 -16.09 -26.86
CA TYR A 651 -28.42 -16.35 -28.23
C TYR A 651 -29.32 -17.36 -28.93
N SER A 652 -29.29 -17.36 -30.27
CA SER A 652 -29.73 -18.50 -31.09
C SER A 652 -28.61 -18.94 -32.02
N ALA A 653 -28.59 -20.24 -32.31
CA ALA A 653 -27.63 -20.82 -33.23
C ALA A 653 -28.34 -21.76 -34.21
N THR A 654 -27.98 -21.68 -35.49
CA THR A 654 -28.51 -22.51 -36.57
C THR A 654 -27.58 -23.66 -36.96
N SER A 655 -26.40 -23.74 -36.33
CA SER A 655 -25.39 -24.73 -36.61
C SER A 655 -25.15 -25.63 -35.40
N ASP A 656 -24.81 -26.89 -35.66
CA ASP A 656 -24.42 -27.89 -34.66
C ASP A 656 -23.07 -27.57 -34.01
N ARG A 657 -22.32 -26.62 -34.54
CA ARG A 657 -21.03 -26.17 -33.99
C ARG A 657 -20.83 -24.69 -34.19
N GLY A 658 -20.64 -23.98 -33.10
CA GLY A 658 -20.34 -22.58 -33.09
C GLY A 658 -19.65 -22.14 -31.80
N TYR A 659 -19.25 -20.88 -31.72
CA TYR A 659 -18.71 -20.31 -30.49
C TYR A 659 -19.21 -18.89 -30.24
N ILE A 660 -19.28 -18.55 -28.97
CA ILE A 660 -19.47 -17.17 -28.50
C ILE A 660 -18.28 -16.82 -27.63
N GLU A 661 -17.63 -15.70 -27.92
CA GLU A 661 -16.48 -15.21 -27.16
C GLU A 661 -16.84 -13.96 -26.36
N LEU A 662 -16.64 -14.03 -25.06
CA LEU A 662 -17.02 -12.99 -24.13
C LEU A 662 -15.85 -12.05 -23.82
N PRO A 663 -16.08 -10.76 -23.56
CA PRO A 663 -15.06 -9.83 -23.11
C PRO A 663 -14.69 -10.06 -21.64
N MET A 664 -14.27 -11.30 -21.32
CA MET A 664 -13.83 -11.75 -20.02
C MET A 664 -12.63 -12.67 -20.17
N LEU A 665 -11.57 -12.48 -19.39
CA LEU A 665 -10.40 -13.36 -19.42
C LEU A 665 -10.71 -14.74 -18.84
N SER A 666 -10.22 -15.77 -19.52
CA SER A 666 -10.50 -17.18 -19.22
C SER A 666 -9.58 -17.75 -18.13
N TYR A 667 -9.68 -17.22 -16.90
CA TYR A 667 -8.96 -17.77 -15.76
C TYR A 667 -9.58 -19.05 -15.21
N LEU A 668 -8.75 -19.89 -14.63
CA LEU A 668 -9.20 -21.08 -13.89
C LEU A 668 -10.22 -20.71 -12.82
N GLY A 669 -11.33 -21.42 -12.81
CA GLY A 669 -12.44 -21.20 -11.88
C GLY A 669 -13.72 -20.71 -12.55
N TYR A 670 -13.69 -20.21 -13.78
CA TYR A 670 -14.89 -19.92 -14.55
C TYR A 670 -15.62 -21.20 -14.95
N ARG A 671 -16.95 -21.16 -14.88
CA ARG A 671 -17.87 -22.23 -15.27
C ARG A 671 -19.05 -21.64 -16.02
N ALA A 672 -19.51 -22.35 -17.04
CA ALA A 672 -20.68 -21.97 -17.81
C ALA A 672 -21.72 -23.10 -17.76
N TYR A 673 -22.99 -22.70 -17.72
CA TYR A 673 -24.14 -23.59 -17.69
C TYR A 673 -25.24 -23.06 -18.62
N ASP A 674 -25.96 -23.93 -19.27
CA ASP A 674 -27.17 -23.58 -20.01
C ASP A 674 -28.37 -23.36 -19.06
N GLU A 675 -29.53 -23.06 -19.62
CA GLU A 675 -30.80 -22.86 -18.89
C GLU A 675 -31.27 -24.14 -18.18
N ASN A 676 -30.84 -25.32 -18.63
CA ASN A 676 -31.14 -26.61 -18.01
C ASN A 676 -30.16 -27.02 -16.92
N GLY A 677 -29.14 -26.17 -16.67
CA GLY A 677 -28.08 -26.46 -15.71
C GLY A 677 -27.00 -27.42 -16.22
N GLN A 678 -26.99 -27.74 -17.52
CA GLN A 678 -25.97 -28.56 -18.14
C GLN A 678 -24.70 -27.71 -18.32
N LYS A 679 -23.52 -28.35 -18.15
CA LYS A 679 -22.24 -27.66 -18.24
C LYS A 679 -21.89 -27.35 -19.70
N VAL A 680 -21.68 -26.08 -20.02
CA VAL A 680 -21.15 -25.60 -21.29
C VAL A 680 -19.63 -25.59 -21.24
N GLU A 681 -18.98 -26.08 -22.30
CA GLU A 681 -17.53 -26.10 -22.39
C GLU A 681 -16.98 -24.70 -22.56
N ILE A 682 -16.00 -24.34 -21.70
CA ILE A 682 -15.23 -23.11 -21.81
C ILE A 682 -13.88 -23.45 -22.44
N ARG A 683 -13.53 -22.74 -23.51
CA ARG A 683 -12.19 -22.76 -24.12
C ARG A 683 -11.55 -21.39 -24.02
N ARG A 684 -10.25 -21.34 -24.22
CA ARG A 684 -9.54 -20.06 -24.34
C ARG A 684 -9.62 -19.60 -25.79
N GLY A 685 -10.25 -18.45 -26.00
CA GLY A 685 -10.40 -17.81 -27.30
C GLY A 685 -9.32 -16.77 -27.58
N ASP A 686 -9.59 -15.88 -28.53
CA ASP A 686 -8.67 -14.80 -28.90
C ASP A 686 -8.45 -13.84 -27.75
N ALA A 687 -7.24 -13.28 -27.63
CA ALA A 687 -6.84 -12.44 -26.52
C ALA A 687 -7.07 -13.09 -25.13
N ALA A 688 -6.99 -14.43 -25.05
CA ALA A 688 -7.21 -15.22 -23.83
C ALA A 688 -8.61 -15.06 -23.20
N ARG A 689 -9.62 -14.70 -24.02
CA ARG A 689 -11.02 -14.52 -23.59
C ARG A 689 -11.72 -15.84 -23.37
N ILE A 690 -12.82 -15.82 -22.63
CA ILE A 690 -13.72 -16.95 -22.48
C ILE A 690 -14.43 -17.21 -23.82
N ARG A 691 -14.19 -18.38 -24.39
CA ARG A 691 -14.89 -18.87 -25.59
C ARG A 691 -15.81 -20.03 -25.17
N LEU A 692 -17.10 -19.85 -25.38
CA LEU A 692 -18.15 -20.82 -25.10
C LEU A 692 -18.40 -21.64 -26.37
N ALA A 693 -18.36 -22.95 -26.28
CA ALA A 693 -18.82 -23.82 -27.34
C ALA A 693 -20.34 -23.89 -27.30
N VAL A 694 -20.99 -23.54 -28.40
CA VAL A 694 -22.46 -23.55 -28.49
C VAL A 694 -22.92 -24.40 -29.65
N THR A 695 -24.07 -25.03 -29.45
CA THR A 695 -24.84 -25.74 -30.48
C THR A 695 -26.24 -25.14 -30.47
N GLY A 696 -26.98 -25.23 -31.57
CA GLY A 696 -28.29 -24.66 -31.61
C GLY A 696 -29.23 -25.38 -32.57
N ASP A 697 -30.50 -25.19 -32.32
CA ASP A 697 -31.66 -25.71 -33.05
C ASP A 697 -32.50 -24.59 -33.69
N GLY A 698 -31.96 -23.35 -33.69
CA GLY A 698 -32.61 -22.17 -34.21
C GLY A 698 -33.49 -21.41 -33.22
N ILE A 699 -33.63 -21.91 -31.99
CA ILE A 699 -34.38 -21.23 -30.95
C ILE A 699 -33.47 -20.44 -30.02
N GLU A 700 -34.07 -19.58 -29.18
CA GLU A 700 -33.36 -18.79 -28.21
C GLU A 700 -32.93 -19.62 -27.00
N HIS A 701 -31.64 -19.53 -26.65
CA HIS A 701 -31.00 -20.18 -25.51
C HIS A 701 -30.34 -19.18 -24.58
N HIS A 702 -30.11 -19.56 -23.32
CA HIS A 702 -29.41 -18.76 -22.34
C HIS A 702 -28.22 -19.53 -21.78
N ILE A 703 -27.06 -18.83 -21.65
CA ILE A 703 -25.89 -19.34 -20.96
C ILE A 703 -25.55 -18.45 -19.78
N TYR A 704 -25.31 -19.07 -18.65
CA TYR A 704 -24.90 -18.43 -17.40
C TYR A 704 -23.43 -18.75 -17.13
N VAL A 705 -22.59 -17.73 -17.13
CA VAL A 705 -21.15 -17.82 -16.81
C VAL A 705 -20.93 -17.26 -15.41
N ARG A 706 -20.13 -17.95 -14.61
CA ARG A 706 -19.75 -17.49 -13.28
C ARG A 706 -18.37 -17.98 -12.87
N TYR A 707 -17.64 -17.16 -12.12
CA TYR A 707 -16.45 -17.60 -11.40
C TYR A 707 -16.89 -18.36 -10.14
N GLY A 708 -16.26 -19.49 -9.88
CA GLY A 708 -16.52 -20.30 -8.70
C GLY A 708 -15.23 -20.80 -8.05
N PRO A 709 -15.26 -21.08 -6.75
CA PRO A 709 -14.06 -21.49 -6.04
C PRO A 709 -13.53 -22.81 -6.58
N VAL A 710 -12.20 -22.87 -6.75
CA VAL A 710 -11.49 -24.11 -7.05
C VAL A 710 -11.42 -24.94 -5.77
N PRO A 711 -11.69 -26.27 -5.79
CA PRO A 711 -11.74 -27.09 -4.58
C PRO A 711 -10.48 -27.02 -3.72
N ALA A 712 -9.28 -26.99 -4.35
CA ALA A 712 -8.02 -26.84 -3.64
C ALA A 712 -7.94 -25.51 -2.85
N PHE A 713 -8.53 -24.42 -3.38
CA PHE A 713 -8.55 -23.12 -2.70
C PHE A 713 -9.45 -23.16 -1.45
N VAL A 714 -10.59 -23.84 -1.54
CA VAL A 714 -11.51 -24.03 -0.39
C VAL A 714 -10.79 -24.79 0.73
N ILE A 715 -10.11 -25.88 0.40
CA ILE A 715 -9.36 -26.69 1.39
C ILE A 715 -8.27 -25.81 2.04
N ALA A 716 -7.50 -25.07 1.25
CA ALA A 716 -6.45 -24.19 1.74
C ALA A 716 -7.01 -23.08 2.67
N ASN A 717 -8.16 -22.49 2.32
CA ASN A 717 -8.84 -21.50 3.15
C ASN A 717 -9.26 -22.10 4.50
N VAL A 718 -9.84 -23.30 4.49
CA VAL A 718 -10.26 -24.02 5.71
C VAL A 718 -9.05 -24.32 6.60
N ILE A 719 -7.94 -24.82 6.03
CA ILE A 719 -6.70 -25.10 6.79
C ILE A 719 -6.20 -23.82 7.47
N SER A 720 -6.09 -22.73 6.74
CA SER A 720 -5.62 -21.46 7.30
C SER A 720 -6.57 -20.92 8.39
N ALA A 721 -7.89 -20.99 8.17
CA ALA A 721 -8.89 -20.55 9.14
C ALA A 721 -8.84 -21.39 10.44
N LEU A 722 -8.74 -22.70 10.33
CA LEU A 722 -8.59 -23.61 11.47
C LEU A 722 -7.28 -23.37 12.21
N THR A 723 -6.20 -23.07 11.48
CA THR A 723 -4.90 -22.72 12.10
C THR A 723 -5.01 -21.44 12.90
N ILE A 724 -5.64 -20.39 12.38
CA ILE A 724 -5.89 -19.13 13.11
C ILE A 724 -6.75 -19.40 14.36
N ALA A 725 -7.84 -20.13 14.21
CA ALA A 725 -8.71 -20.49 15.34
C ALA A 725 -7.96 -21.27 16.42
N GLY A 726 -7.10 -22.23 16.01
CA GLY A 726 -6.21 -22.98 16.90
C GLY A 726 -5.23 -22.10 17.67
N CYS A 727 -4.61 -21.11 17.00
CA CYS A 727 -3.72 -20.14 17.63
C CYS A 727 -4.46 -19.29 18.67
N ILE A 728 -5.66 -18.81 18.35
CA ILE A 728 -6.50 -18.02 19.27
C ILE A 728 -6.89 -18.85 20.49
N TRP A 729 -7.38 -20.08 20.26
CA TRP A 729 -7.77 -21.00 21.33
C TRP A 729 -6.60 -21.37 22.25
N TYR A 730 -5.41 -21.68 21.67
CA TYR A 730 -4.20 -21.96 22.43
C TYR A 730 -3.84 -20.78 23.34
N ARG A 731 -3.86 -19.55 22.80
CA ARG A 731 -3.58 -18.33 23.56
C ARG A 731 -4.60 -18.10 24.68
N TYR A 732 -5.88 -18.35 24.43
CA TYR A 732 -6.95 -18.24 25.42
C TYR A 732 -6.73 -19.24 26.57
N ARG A 733 -6.48 -20.51 26.25
CA ARG A 733 -6.18 -21.56 27.25
C ARG A 733 -4.94 -21.25 28.06
N TYR A 734 -3.88 -20.81 27.42
CA TYR A 734 -2.64 -20.44 28.10
C TYR A 734 -2.85 -19.29 29.11
N ARG A 735 -3.60 -18.25 28.72
CA ARG A 735 -3.95 -17.14 29.63
C ARG A 735 -4.77 -17.61 30.81
N ARG A 736 -5.77 -18.47 30.59
CA ARG A 736 -6.64 -19.00 31.65
C ARG A 736 -5.84 -19.81 32.66
N LYS A 737 -4.91 -20.68 32.21
CA LYS A 737 -4.02 -21.44 33.10
C LYS A 737 -3.10 -20.52 33.91
N LYS A 738 -2.53 -19.49 33.29
CA LYS A 738 -1.66 -18.53 33.98
C LYS A 738 -2.41 -17.73 35.05
N ASN A 739 -3.63 -17.31 34.77
CA ASN A 739 -4.47 -16.59 35.74
C ASN A 739 -4.86 -17.51 36.92
N ALA A 740 -5.28 -18.75 36.66
CA ALA A 740 -5.61 -19.71 37.69
C ALA A 740 -4.41 -20.02 38.61
N SER A 741 -3.20 -20.19 38.07
CA SER A 741 -1.99 -20.37 38.87
C SER A 741 -1.56 -19.13 39.65
N SER A 742 -1.88 -17.95 39.16
CA SER A 742 -1.64 -16.66 39.86
C SER A 742 -2.65 -16.43 40.99
N ASP A 743 -3.87 -16.90 40.85
CA ASP A 743 -4.92 -16.77 41.87
C ASP A 743 -4.71 -17.80 42.98
N SER A 744 -4.31 -19.03 42.65
CA SER A 744 -3.91 -20.02 43.69
C SER A 744 -2.71 -19.58 44.53
N MET A 745 -1.67 -18.99 43.89
CA MET A 745 -0.53 -18.42 44.64
C MET A 745 -0.94 -17.22 45.50
N ARG A 746 -1.93 -16.44 45.08
CA ARG A 746 -2.45 -15.34 45.91
C ARG A 746 -3.27 -15.82 47.12
N GLU A 747 -4.00 -16.91 46.95
CA GLU A 747 -4.70 -17.58 48.06
C GLU A 747 -3.72 -18.19 49.05
N GLU A 748 -2.72 -18.95 48.60
CA GLU A 748 -1.66 -19.50 49.44
C GLU A 748 -0.89 -18.43 50.24
N VAL A 749 -0.58 -17.28 49.61
CA VAL A 749 0.07 -16.14 50.29
C VAL A 749 -0.86 -15.49 51.32
N LYS A 750 -2.19 -15.40 51.02
CA LYS A 750 -3.16 -14.90 51.99
C LYS A 750 -3.31 -15.81 53.20
N ASP A 751 -3.37 -17.12 52.98
CA ASP A 751 -3.48 -18.12 54.03
C ASP A 751 -2.21 -18.18 54.89
N ALA A 752 -1.03 -18.04 54.25
CA ALA A 752 0.25 -17.97 54.99
C ALA A 752 0.37 -16.67 55.85
N VAL A 753 -0.18 -15.53 55.33
CA VAL A 753 -0.20 -14.29 56.14
C VAL A 753 -1.20 -14.34 57.27
N VAL A 754 -2.33 -15.03 57.11
CA VAL A 754 -3.32 -15.26 58.18
C VAL A 754 -2.74 -16.18 59.27
N LEU A 755 -2.01 -17.21 58.88
CA LEU A 755 -1.32 -18.10 59.84
C LEU A 755 -0.14 -17.45 60.58
N GLN A 756 0.45 -16.39 60.07
CA GLN A 756 1.49 -15.62 60.77
C GLN A 756 0.91 -14.54 61.73
N GLN A 757 -0.39 -14.23 61.61
CA GLN A 757 -1.07 -13.26 62.48
C GLN A 757 -1.93 -13.91 63.58
N SER A 758 -2.11 -15.23 63.53
CA SER A 758 -2.64 -16.08 64.65
C SER A 758 -1.52 -16.66 65.49
#